data_b65f0d40c012c6ed603a3f56791d197e
#
_entry.id   b65f0d40c012c6ed603a3f56791d197e
#
_cell.length_a   1.000
_cell.length_b   1.000
_cell.length_c   1.000
_cell.angle_alpha   90.00
_cell.angle_beta   90.00
_cell.angle_gamma   90.00
#
_symmetry.space_group_name_H-M   'P 1'
#
loop_
_entity.id
_entity.type
_entity.pdbx_description
1 polymer ?
#
loop_
_entity_poly.entity_id
_entity_poly.type
_entity_poly.pdbx_seq_one_letter_code
_entity_poly.pdbx_strand_id
1 'polypeptide(L)'
;MQRALFFMALLVVTAGLLWLRFPDFFAHTNTRFIEPWGDGYKTYDAIFYHVDHDTTLSHFAGMNYPYGEQVVPGDCQPLFSNTLKILKSLGLDVTPYGVGILHVFLLVSLLLCAVFLYLIFTRLGLPPWYSLLVAIGLAFFSPQINRMLSHFGLAHPEVLPLVFYLLLRWHEKPHWRWSLALGGMVWAYALLHFYFFAILAFAIVGWVGVRWLARRDWAATPGYLGHGLLMLGLPLAFFYAWMIYPDPVTDRNPVPWGFFNYRSRLSGVFTDMSQPHWQWINDHLVPVHVPDFEAKAYVGLVAMAFLLFCFSLLLRSRLRTWPLAPTTEREKYLHYLLLSGIAISLFAYGLPFILPYGKALLPYTGPIQQFRSIGRFAWVFFYAANITAFYYLYQWSQVAVLPWRRWALLLLPLGVLTFESYHFNTSCPIDLDEVENWVPGERSTDRGIDYSRFQACLPIPYFNIGSDNFWWEATGWISQKPFTLSMQTGLPLTAAMLTRTSLSQTLNQLQLVTEPYRMPRIFADYPNDNPLLLFWDNVRVHEFGEQFIHLNQHANLLYENDWLHLYELPLASFALRLQDQVRAVQGQMDTLAVRPGGWRSTDTLTDWLYQPFDQYPTPDAYFGAGQLTSDMSGRTRLLDTVWQSSYTGEVTVSFWQFLHSDRSARTAITWVEYAAETGAELFRQERISRLVATVFDDRGWALMAFSLPRQQANSRIELSIRNDDQKEGPLLLDEVLIRPAGSTVARRTPEGWWWNNRWYPTNLWAAPTVMPNEQ
;
A
#
# COMPACT_ATOMS: atom_id res chain seq x y z
N MET A 1 45.17 15.01 -10.00
CA MET A 1 44.79 16.33 -9.43
C MET A 1 43.40 16.81 -9.95
N GLN A 2 43.19 17.01 -11.24
CA GLN A 2 41.89 17.49 -11.78
C GLN A 2 40.66 16.63 -11.35
N ARG A 3 40.70 15.30 -11.42
CA ARG A 3 39.57 14.42 -11.01
C ARG A 3 39.24 14.62 -9.54
N ALA A 4 40.23 14.74 -8.66
CA ALA A 4 39.98 14.97 -7.23
C ALA A 4 39.34 16.34 -6.98
N LEU A 5 39.77 17.38 -7.69
CA LEU A 5 39.20 18.72 -7.58
C LEU A 5 37.70 18.72 -7.98
N PHE A 6 37.36 18.12 -9.13
CA PHE A 6 35.97 18.04 -9.57
C PHE A 6 35.13 17.13 -8.69
N PHE A 7 35.71 16.10 -8.09
CA PHE A 7 35.00 15.28 -7.11
C PHE A 7 34.68 16.06 -5.82
N MET A 8 35.63 16.85 -5.32
CA MET A 8 35.37 17.76 -4.19
C MET A 8 34.31 18.81 -4.55
N ALA A 9 34.43 19.40 -5.76
CA ALA A 9 33.43 20.35 -6.25
C ALA A 9 32.03 19.71 -6.34
N LEU A 10 31.93 18.44 -6.78
CA LEU A 10 30.68 17.69 -6.78
C LEU A 10 30.04 17.64 -5.38
N LEU A 11 30.82 17.26 -4.36
CA LEU A 11 30.33 17.16 -2.99
C LEU A 11 29.86 18.52 -2.46
N VAL A 12 30.67 19.58 -2.64
CA VAL A 12 30.35 20.92 -2.15
C VAL A 12 29.12 21.50 -2.86
N VAL A 13 29.07 21.42 -4.20
CA VAL A 13 27.96 21.96 -4.97
C VAL A 13 26.65 21.18 -4.67
N THR A 14 26.73 19.86 -4.62
CA THR A 14 25.52 19.06 -4.29
C THR A 14 25.05 19.38 -2.88
N ALA A 15 25.93 19.43 -1.88
CA ALA A 15 25.54 19.79 -0.51
C ALA A 15 24.94 21.20 -0.44
N GLY A 16 25.52 22.17 -1.17
CA GLY A 16 24.96 23.52 -1.27
C GLY A 16 23.55 23.55 -1.90
N LEU A 17 23.33 22.77 -2.96
CA LEU A 17 22.02 22.65 -3.59
C LEU A 17 21.01 21.96 -2.67
N LEU A 18 21.42 20.93 -1.91
CA LEU A 18 20.57 20.29 -0.90
C LEU A 18 20.16 21.31 0.17
N TRP A 19 21.09 22.11 0.67
CA TRP A 19 20.80 23.15 1.65
C TRP A 19 19.82 24.21 1.11
N LEU A 20 19.97 24.60 -0.15
CA LEU A 20 19.07 25.56 -0.80
C LEU A 20 17.68 24.97 -1.08
N ARG A 21 17.61 23.68 -1.39
CA ARG A 21 16.34 23.01 -1.76
C ARG A 21 15.54 22.60 -0.53
N PHE A 22 16.21 22.19 0.54
CA PHE A 22 15.61 21.62 1.74
C PHE A 22 16.01 22.39 3.01
N PRO A 23 15.80 23.73 3.08
CA PRO A 23 16.27 24.53 4.20
C PRO A 23 15.67 24.06 5.55
N ASP A 24 14.42 23.66 5.58
CA ASP A 24 13.74 23.18 6.80
C ASP A 24 14.36 21.91 7.37
N PHE A 25 14.89 21.02 6.51
CA PHE A 25 15.60 19.81 6.96
C PHE A 25 16.86 20.16 7.78
N PHE A 26 17.45 21.31 7.57
CA PHE A 26 18.61 21.77 8.34
C PHE A 26 18.21 22.61 9.56
N ALA A 27 17.11 23.36 9.45
CA ALA A 27 16.64 24.20 10.55
C ALA A 27 15.87 23.42 11.62
N HIS A 28 15.09 22.41 11.19
CA HIS A 28 14.14 21.65 12.03
C HIS A 28 14.35 20.14 11.93
N THR A 29 15.59 19.71 11.67
CA THR A 29 15.98 18.33 11.34
C THR A 29 15.32 17.26 12.22
N ASN A 30 15.17 17.51 13.53
CA ASN A 30 14.72 16.53 14.51
C ASN A 30 13.38 16.87 15.18
N THR A 31 12.79 18.01 14.84
CA THR A 31 11.59 18.52 15.53
C THR A 31 10.35 18.56 14.65
N ARG A 32 10.51 18.41 13.33
CA ARG A 32 9.43 18.39 12.35
C ARG A 32 9.50 17.13 11.51
N PHE A 33 8.40 16.78 10.86
CA PHE A 33 8.20 15.54 10.12
C PHE A 33 7.86 15.82 8.65
N ILE A 34 8.32 14.94 7.76
CA ILE A 34 7.85 14.90 6.38
C ILE A 34 6.47 14.25 6.41
N GLU A 35 5.45 14.91 5.85
CA GLU A 35 4.10 14.35 5.75
C GLU A 35 3.64 13.68 7.09
N PRO A 36 3.31 14.46 8.13
CA PRO A 36 2.94 13.94 9.44
C PRO A 36 1.53 13.33 9.47
N TRP A 37 1.12 12.68 8.39
CA TRP A 37 -0.12 11.94 8.19
C TRP A 37 0.09 10.77 7.23
N GLY A 38 -0.90 9.87 7.12
CA GLY A 38 -0.91 8.79 6.15
C GLY A 38 0.30 7.85 6.24
N ASP A 39 0.80 7.43 5.09
CA ASP A 39 1.93 6.49 4.98
C ASP A 39 3.25 7.10 5.49
N GLY A 40 3.42 8.42 5.41
CA GLY A 40 4.59 9.10 5.93
C GLY A 40 4.70 8.91 7.44
N TYR A 41 3.68 9.34 8.18
CA TYR A 41 3.69 9.25 9.64
C TYR A 41 3.66 7.81 10.16
N LYS A 42 2.94 6.90 9.48
CA LYS A 42 3.00 5.45 9.74
C LYS A 42 4.44 4.92 9.70
N THR A 43 5.24 5.39 8.75
CA THR A 43 6.63 4.93 8.63
C THR A 43 7.48 5.39 9.81
N TYR A 44 7.27 6.60 10.34
CA TYR A 44 7.92 7.02 11.60
C TYR A 44 7.48 6.14 12.77
N ASP A 45 6.17 5.87 12.93
CA ASP A 45 5.69 4.97 13.98
C ASP A 45 6.34 3.59 13.87
N ALA A 46 6.32 2.98 12.70
CA ALA A 46 6.90 1.65 12.48
C ALA A 46 8.41 1.60 12.82
N ILE A 47 9.16 2.64 12.45
CA ILE A 47 10.60 2.72 12.73
C ILE A 47 10.84 2.92 14.24
N PHE A 48 10.25 3.96 14.84
CA PHE A 48 10.60 4.37 16.19
C PHE A 48 9.97 3.48 17.26
N TYR A 49 8.74 3.00 17.04
CA TYR A 49 8.20 1.96 17.88
C TYR A 49 9.11 0.72 17.90
N HIS A 50 9.52 0.25 16.72
CA HIS A 50 10.42 -0.91 16.62
C HIS A 50 11.75 -0.68 17.34
N VAL A 51 12.34 0.50 17.20
CA VAL A 51 13.63 0.82 17.85
C VAL A 51 13.51 0.85 19.36
N ASP A 52 12.44 1.44 19.89
CA ASP A 52 12.32 1.74 21.32
C ASP A 52 11.60 0.67 22.13
N HIS A 53 10.67 -0.07 21.54
CA HIS A 53 9.76 -0.93 22.30
C HIS A 53 9.83 -2.41 21.92
N ASP A 54 10.16 -2.78 20.68
CA ASP A 54 10.29 -4.18 20.32
C ASP A 54 11.55 -4.82 20.93
N THR A 55 11.49 -6.11 21.25
CA THR A 55 12.62 -6.86 21.83
C THR A 55 13.45 -7.60 20.78
N THR A 56 12.89 -7.86 19.59
CA THR A 56 13.54 -8.63 18.52
C THR A 56 13.99 -7.72 17.36
N LEU A 57 14.78 -8.26 16.43
CA LEU A 57 15.21 -7.58 15.21
C LEU A 57 14.34 -7.94 13.98
N SER A 58 13.34 -8.79 14.15
CA SER A 58 12.55 -9.36 13.04
C SER A 58 11.05 -9.15 13.18
N HIS A 59 10.56 -8.78 14.35
CA HIS A 59 9.14 -8.63 14.63
C HIS A 59 8.80 -7.19 15.04
N PHE A 60 7.73 -6.66 14.49
CA PHE A 60 7.14 -5.36 14.79
C PHE A 60 5.79 -5.58 15.49
N ALA A 61 5.69 -5.14 16.73
CA ALA A 61 4.49 -5.31 17.55
C ALA A 61 3.60 -4.05 17.60
N GLY A 62 4.02 -2.91 17.06
CA GLY A 62 3.36 -1.61 17.24
C GLY A 62 1.95 -1.49 16.66
N MET A 63 1.58 -2.35 15.71
CA MET A 63 0.24 -2.40 15.09
C MET A 63 -0.28 -3.82 15.00
N ASN A 64 -1.60 -3.96 14.71
CA ASN A 64 -2.26 -5.25 14.53
C ASN A 64 -2.13 -6.17 15.77
N TYR A 65 -2.15 -5.57 16.99
CA TYR A 65 -2.04 -6.35 18.23
C TYR A 65 -3.16 -7.38 18.37
N PRO A 66 -2.92 -8.64 18.77
CA PRO A 66 -1.67 -9.19 19.33
C PRO A 66 -0.72 -9.77 18.29
N TYR A 67 -1.07 -9.76 17.03
CA TYR A 67 -0.36 -10.49 15.97
C TYR A 67 0.95 -9.80 15.56
N GLY A 68 0.94 -8.46 15.45
CA GLY A 68 2.08 -7.73 14.90
C GLY A 68 2.34 -8.03 13.42
N GLU A 69 3.56 -7.77 12.96
CA GLU A 69 4.03 -8.09 11.60
C GLU A 69 5.55 -8.28 11.58
N GLN A 70 6.07 -8.92 10.55
CA GLN A 70 7.51 -8.97 10.31
C GLN A 70 8.02 -7.57 9.87
N VAL A 71 9.19 -7.15 10.36
CA VAL A 71 9.72 -5.77 10.20
C VAL A 71 9.85 -5.28 8.75
N VAL A 72 10.02 -6.18 7.76
CA VAL A 72 10.13 -5.78 6.35
C VAL A 72 8.78 -5.38 5.78
N PRO A 73 7.73 -6.22 5.81
CA PRO A 73 6.39 -5.82 5.41
C PRO A 73 5.74 -4.83 6.39
N GLY A 74 6.22 -4.73 7.63
CA GLY A 74 5.84 -3.70 8.59
C GLY A 74 6.33 -2.30 8.24
N ASP A 75 7.20 -2.18 7.20
CA ASP A 75 7.80 -0.93 6.73
C ASP A 75 8.71 -0.25 7.76
N CYS A 76 9.29 -1.05 8.69
CA CYS A 76 10.20 -0.55 9.72
C CYS A 76 11.58 -0.17 9.17
N GLN A 77 11.86 -0.35 7.87
CA GLN A 77 13.17 -0.13 7.25
C GLN A 77 14.31 -0.76 8.08
N PRO A 78 14.37 -2.10 8.22
CA PRO A 78 15.25 -2.76 9.18
C PRO A 78 16.75 -2.47 8.98
N LEU A 79 17.22 -2.04 7.80
CA LEU A 79 18.60 -1.56 7.68
C LEU A 79 18.83 -0.32 8.57
N PHE A 80 17.87 0.58 8.62
CA PHE A 80 17.94 1.81 9.42
C PHE A 80 17.58 1.53 10.89
N SER A 81 16.39 1.02 11.16
CA SER A 81 15.88 0.83 12.52
C SER A 81 16.69 -0.16 13.33
N ASN A 82 17.07 -1.33 12.77
CA ASN A 82 17.93 -2.29 13.47
C ASN A 82 19.35 -1.74 13.70
N THR A 83 19.85 -0.85 12.84
CA THR A 83 21.13 -0.17 13.07
C THR A 83 21.04 0.70 14.32
N LEU A 84 20.00 1.53 14.46
CA LEU A 84 19.76 2.35 15.64
C LEU A 84 19.60 1.47 16.90
N LYS A 85 18.83 0.40 16.81
CA LYS A 85 18.58 -0.55 17.90
C LYS A 85 19.86 -1.25 18.37
N ILE A 86 20.71 -1.67 17.45
CA ILE A 86 22.02 -2.26 17.76
C ILE A 86 22.93 -1.22 18.43
N LEU A 87 22.99 0.02 17.91
CA LEU A 87 23.79 1.09 18.54
C LEU A 87 23.32 1.34 19.98
N LYS A 88 22.01 1.42 20.21
CA LYS A 88 21.41 1.55 21.55
C LYS A 88 21.81 0.39 22.45
N SER A 89 21.79 -0.84 21.97
CA SER A 89 22.20 -2.04 22.74
C SER A 89 23.70 -2.05 23.09
N LEU A 90 24.52 -1.39 22.28
CA LEU A 90 25.95 -1.21 22.53
C LEU A 90 26.26 -0.01 23.45
N GLY A 91 25.25 0.66 23.99
CA GLY A 91 25.40 1.81 24.89
C GLY A 91 25.48 3.18 24.20
N LEU A 92 25.33 3.23 22.87
CA LEU A 92 25.25 4.48 22.11
C LEU A 92 23.78 4.74 21.75
N ASP A 93 23.02 5.34 22.67
CA ASP A 93 21.62 5.70 22.43
C ASP A 93 21.52 6.99 21.61
N VAL A 94 21.23 6.82 20.33
CA VAL A 94 21.00 7.91 19.38
C VAL A 94 19.51 8.08 19.04
N THR A 95 18.63 7.36 19.70
CA THR A 95 17.18 7.38 19.40
C THR A 95 16.52 8.74 19.60
N PRO A 96 16.96 9.61 20.54
CA PRO A 96 16.43 10.97 20.64
C PRO A 96 16.68 11.84 19.40
N TYR A 97 17.64 11.44 18.56
CA TYR A 97 17.97 12.12 17.30
C TYR A 97 17.48 11.34 16.08
N GLY A 98 16.66 10.30 16.26
CA GLY A 98 16.29 9.33 15.24
C GLY A 98 15.62 9.98 14.02
N VAL A 99 14.68 10.90 14.25
CA VAL A 99 13.99 11.66 13.17
C VAL A 99 15.02 12.43 12.32
N GLY A 100 15.92 13.18 12.97
CA GLY A 100 16.97 13.92 12.29
C GLY A 100 17.94 13.02 11.54
N ILE A 101 18.31 11.85 12.09
CA ILE A 101 19.18 10.88 11.43
C ILE A 101 18.48 10.33 10.18
N LEU A 102 17.17 10.03 10.22
CA LEU A 102 16.40 9.60 9.06
C LEU A 102 16.39 10.67 7.98
N HIS A 103 16.14 11.94 8.32
CA HIS A 103 16.15 13.05 7.38
C HIS A 103 17.52 13.24 6.71
N VAL A 104 18.59 13.21 7.49
CA VAL A 104 19.96 13.28 6.96
C VAL A 104 20.27 12.09 6.08
N PHE A 105 19.82 10.89 6.43
CA PHE A 105 20.00 9.68 5.63
C PHE A 105 19.36 9.81 4.24
N LEU A 106 18.15 10.38 4.15
CA LEU A 106 17.49 10.66 2.87
C LEU A 106 18.24 11.71 2.04
N LEU A 107 18.77 12.78 2.65
CA LEU A 107 19.58 13.80 1.95
C LEU A 107 20.91 13.24 1.47
N VAL A 108 21.56 12.39 2.28
CA VAL A 108 22.81 11.70 1.90
C VAL A 108 22.60 10.76 0.74
N SER A 109 21.45 10.09 0.67
CA SER A 109 21.04 9.27 -0.47
C SER A 109 21.08 10.06 -1.79
N LEU A 110 20.55 11.27 -1.82
CA LEU A 110 20.59 12.14 -3.01
C LEU A 110 22.01 12.56 -3.37
N LEU A 111 22.85 12.88 -2.38
CA LEU A 111 24.28 13.16 -2.59
C LEU A 111 25.00 11.94 -3.20
N LEU A 112 24.76 10.74 -2.67
CA LEU A 112 25.35 9.50 -3.17
C LEU A 112 24.88 9.18 -4.60
N CYS A 113 23.65 9.49 -4.98
CA CYS A 113 23.17 9.40 -6.35
C CYS A 113 24.07 10.21 -7.31
N ALA A 114 24.33 11.48 -6.99
CA ALA A 114 25.24 12.32 -7.78
C ALA A 114 26.65 11.73 -7.83
N VAL A 115 27.16 11.21 -6.72
CA VAL A 115 28.49 10.56 -6.65
C VAL A 115 28.56 9.36 -7.58
N PHE A 116 27.61 8.42 -7.53
CA PHE A 116 27.68 7.22 -8.37
C PHE A 116 27.47 7.54 -9.85
N LEU A 117 26.60 8.48 -10.19
CA LEU A 117 26.47 8.97 -11.57
C LEU A 117 27.78 9.58 -12.08
N TYR A 118 28.44 10.43 -11.27
CA TYR A 118 29.76 10.98 -11.61
C TYR A 118 30.82 9.89 -11.82
N LEU A 119 30.86 8.89 -10.95
CA LEU A 119 31.77 7.75 -11.06
C LEU A 119 31.50 6.93 -12.34
N ILE A 120 30.25 6.71 -12.72
CA ILE A 120 29.89 6.06 -13.97
C ILE A 120 30.41 6.86 -15.16
N PHE A 121 30.07 8.16 -15.27
CA PHE A 121 30.45 9.00 -16.40
C PHE A 121 31.97 9.13 -16.56
N THR A 122 32.68 9.38 -15.46
CA THR A 122 34.15 9.46 -15.50
C THR A 122 34.81 8.12 -15.85
N ARG A 123 34.20 6.99 -15.44
CA ARG A 123 34.67 5.63 -15.79
C ARG A 123 34.42 5.33 -17.25
N LEU A 124 33.32 5.80 -17.80
CA LEU A 124 33.01 5.73 -19.23
C LEU A 124 33.91 6.63 -20.08
N GLY A 125 34.71 7.50 -19.46
CA GLY A 125 35.74 8.34 -20.13
C GLY A 125 35.29 9.77 -20.45
N LEU A 126 34.16 10.23 -19.87
CA LEU A 126 33.76 11.63 -20.00
C LEU A 126 34.63 12.51 -19.14
N PRO A 127 34.86 13.80 -19.53
CA PRO A 127 35.66 14.72 -18.74
C PRO A 127 34.96 15.04 -17.39
N PRO A 128 35.75 15.26 -16.33
CA PRO A 128 35.23 15.47 -14.97
C PRO A 128 34.20 16.57 -14.85
N TRP A 129 34.40 17.71 -15.55
CA TRP A 129 33.48 18.86 -15.51
C TRP A 129 32.10 18.52 -16.10
N TYR A 130 32.06 17.82 -17.23
CA TYR A 130 30.79 17.39 -17.87
C TYR A 130 30.12 16.33 -17.03
N SER A 131 30.90 15.37 -16.52
CA SER A 131 30.38 14.31 -15.61
C SER A 131 29.77 14.91 -14.35
N LEU A 132 30.32 15.96 -13.79
CA LEU A 132 29.81 16.69 -12.62
C LEU A 132 28.44 17.30 -12.92
N LEU A 133 28.32 18.07 -14.00
CA LEU A 133 27.08 18.77 -14.33
C LEU A 133 25.93 17.80 -14.63
N VAL A 134 26.21 16.77 -15.43
CA VAL A 134 25.20 15.75 -15.75
C VAL A 134 24.82 14.97 -14.51
N ALA A 135 25.76 14.58 -13.66
CA ALA A 135 25.48 13.81 -12.44
C ALA A 135 24.58 14.58 -11.46
N ILE A 136 24.87 15.85 -11.22
CA ILE A 136 24.02 16.70 -10.36
C ILE A 136 22.62 16.85 -10.99
N GLY A 137 22.53 17.21 -12.27
CA GLY A 137 21.25 17.39 -12.94
C GLY A 137 20.38 16.14 -12.89
N LEU A 138 20.93 14.96 -13.16
CA LEU A 138 20.19 13.70 -13.09
C LEU A 138 19.84 13.28 -11.67
N ALA A 139 20.69 13.57 -10.67
CA ALA A 139 20.38 13.25 -9.29
C ALA A 139 19.16 14.04 -8.81
N PHE A 140 19.13 15.37 -9.08
CA PHE A 140 17.97 16.21 -8.73
C PHE A 140 16.77 16.04 -9.67
N PHE A 141 16.89 15.27 -10.75
CA PHE A 141 15.80 14.90 -11.65
C PHE A 141 15.27 13.48 -11.41
N SER A 142 15.82 12.78 -10.41
CA SER A 142 15.42 11.40 -10.11
C SER A 142 13.95 11.29 -9.71
N PRO A 143 13.17 10.37 -10.32
CA PRO A 143 11.76 10.16 -9.97
C PRO A 143 11.57 9.66 -8.53
N GLN A 144 12.61 9.13 -7.89
CA GLN A 144 12.58 8.63 -6.51
C GLN A 144 12.52 9.76 -5.47
N ILE A 145 12.85 11.02 -5.83
CA ILE A 145 12.68 12.17 -4.94
C ILE A 145 11.23 12.33 -4.50
N ASN A 146 10.27 12.09 -5.42
CA ASN A 146 8.84 12.17 -5.09
C ASN A 146 8.41 11.14 -4.01
N ARG A 147 9.22 10.11 -3.75
CA ARG A 147 8.97 9.13 -2.70
C ARG A 147 9.26 9.66 -1.30
N MET A 148 9.98 10.76 -1.19
CA MET A 148 10.17 11.43 0.11
C MET A 148 8.86 11.95 0.70
N LEU A 149 7.79 12.11 -0.09
CA LEU A 149 6.49 12.57 0.42
C LEU A 149 5.75 11.51 1.24
N SER A 150 5.95 10.20 0.99
CA SER A 150 5.18 9.18 1.71
C SER A 150 5.87 7.83 1.89
N HIS A 151 6.76 7.47 0.99
CA HIS A 151 7.38 6.14 0.98
C HIS A 151 8.90 6.25 1.17
N PHE A 152 9.35 6.64 2.36
CA PHE A 152 10.77 6.94 2.67
C PHE A 152 11.70 5.78 2.31
N GLY A 153 11.30 4.54 2.54
CA GLY A 153 12.08 3.37 2.15
C GLY A 153 12.37 3.25 0.65
N LEU A 154 11.62 3.97 -0.20
CA LEU A 154 11.83 4.04 -1.66
C LEU A 154 12.54 5.32 -2.10
N ALA A 155 12.72 6.29 -1.21
CA ALA A 155 13.34 7.59 -1.50
C ALA A 155 14.88 7.51 -1.54
N HIS A 156 15.41 6.47 -2.18
CA HIS A 156 16.84 6.19 -2.29
C HIS A 156 17.32 6.23 -3.76
N PRO A 157 17.50 7.43 -4.36
CA PRO A 157 17.87 7.57 -5.77
C PRO A 157 19.25 7.00 -6.12
N GLU A 158 20.16 6.82 -5.14
CA GLU A 158 21.49 6.24 -5.35
C GLU A 158 21.49 4.76 -5.69
N VAL A 159 20.42 4.04 -5.35
CA VAL A 159 20.36 2.56 -5.44
C VAL A 159 20.68 2.05 -6.84
N LEU A 160 20.03 2.60 -7.87
CA LEU A 160 20.24 2.18 -9.25
C LEU A 160 21.60 2.64 -9.82
N PRO A 161 22.01 3.91 -9.66
CA PRO A 161 23.37 4.32 -10.03
C PRO A 161 24.47 3.51 -9.36
N LEU A 162 24.35 3.19 -8.08
CA LEU A 162 25.32 2.34 -7.37
C LEU A 162 25.42 0.94 -7.99
N VAL A 163 24.28 0.29 -8.21
CA VAL A 163 24.24 -1.04 -8.83
C VAL A 163 24.78 -0.99 -10.25
N PHE A 164 24.47 0.03 -11.04
CA PHE A 164 25.02 0.23 -12.38
C PHE A 164 26.53 0.45 -12.36
N TYR A 165 27.05 1.20 -11.40
CA TYR A 165 28.49 1.34 -11.20
C TYR A 165 29.14 0.00 -10.89
N LEU A 166 28.57 -0.81 -10.01
CA LEU A 166 29.09 -2.14 -9.67
C LEU A 166 29.01 -3.11 -10.86
N LEU A 167 27.92 -3.07 -11.65
CA LEU A 167 27.80 -3.81 -12.90
C LEU A 167 28.85 -3.38 -13.93
N LEU A 168 29.15 -2.08 -14.03
CA LEU A 168 30.25 -1.58 -14.89
C LEU A 168 31.60 -2.15 -14.45
N ARG A 169 31.89 -2.18 -13.15
CA ARG A 169 33.11 -2.76 -12.59
C ARG A 169 33.20 -4.27 -12.85
N TRP A 170 32.07 -4.97 -12.70
CA TRP A 170 31.97 -6.39 -13.00
C TRP A 170 32.11 -6.64 -14.52
N HIS A 171 31.55 -5.77 -15.36
CA HIS A 171 31.71 -5.87 -16.82
C HIS A 171 33.16 -5.80 -17.26
N GLU A 172 33.91 -4.83 -16.72
CA GLU A 172 35.32 -4.63 -17.03
C GLU A 172 36.19 -5.84 -16.61
N LYS A 173 35.93 -6.38 -15.42
CA LYS A 173 36.62 -7.54 -14.87
C LYS A 173 35.66 -8.36 -14.02
N PRO A 174 35.03 -9.40 -14.61
CA PRO A 174 34.18 -10.31 -13.85
C PRO A 174 34.98 -10.96 -12.70
N HIS A 175 34.58 -10.65 -11.47
CA HIS A 175 35.26 -11.16 -10.29
C HIS A 175 34.23 -11.31 -9.15
N TRP A 176 34.38 -12.39 -8.36
CA TRP A 176 33.47 -12.75 -7.29
C TRP A 176 33.26 -11.62 -6.25
N ARG A 177 34.27 -10.74 -6.02
CA ARG A 177 34.15 -9.58 -5.11
C ARG A 177 33.08 -8.60 -5.57
N TRP A 178 32.97 -8.34 -6.87
CA TRP A 178 31.93 -7.47 -7.41
C TRP A 178 30.55 -8.13 -7.33
N SER A 179 30.49 -9.46 -7.47
CA SER A 179 29.23 -10.21 -7.31
C SER A 179 28.77 -10.21 -5.87
N LEU A 180 29.67 -10.38 -4.90
CA LEU A 180 29.34 -10.23 -3.48
C LEU A 180 28.96 -8.78 -3.13
N ALA A 181 29.64 -7.77 -3.70
CA ALA A 181 29.25 -6.38 -3.50
C ALA A 181 27.83 -6.11 -4.03
N LEU A 182 27.49 -6.61 -5.23
CA LEU A 182 26.14 -6.53 -5.78
C LEU A 182 25.13 -7.25 -4.90
N GLY A 183 25.43 -8.48 -4.46
CA GLY A 183 24.55 -9.23 -3.55
C GLY A 183 24.37 -8.52 -2.20
N GLY A 184 25.44 -7.95 -1.64
CA GLY A 184 25.36 -7.12 -0.43
C GLY A 184 24.49 -5.89 -0.58
N MET A 185 24.53 -5.23 -1.76
CA MET A 185 23.64 -4.08 -2.04
C MET A 185 22.19 -4.54 -2.23
N VAL A 186 21.94 -5.63 -2.95
CA VAL A 186 20.59 -6.20 -3.06
C VAL A 186 20.02 -6.51 -1.67
N TRP A 187 20.82 -7.15 -0.82
CA TRP A 187 20.42 -7.45 0.57
C TRP A 187 20.16 -6.19 1.39
N ALA A 188 21.07 -5.21 1.37
CA ALA A 188 20.96 -4.00 2.17
C ALA A 188 19.74 -3.15 1.78
N TYR A 189 19.56 -2.89 0.48
CA TYR A 189 18.44 -2.08 0.02
C TYR A 189 17.09 -2.79 0.12
N ALA A 190 17.06 -4.11 0.04
CA ALA A 190 15.85 -4.88 0.36
C ALA A 190 15.42 -4.75 1.83
N LEU A 191 16.37 -4.50 2.75
CA LEU A 191 16.09 -4.16 4.14
C LEU A 191 15.62 -2.71 4.36
N LEU A 192 15.75 -1.82 3.38
CA LEU A 192 15.09 -0.51 3.40
C LEU A 192 13.67 -0.61 2.85
N HIS A 193 13.51 -1.28 1.70
CA HIS A 193 12.21 -1.56 1.13
C HIS A 193 12.29 -2.76 0.17
N PHE A 194 11.45 -3.77 0.38
CA PHE A 194 11.55 -5.05 -0.35
C PHE A 194 11.37 -4.93 -1.88
N TYR A 195 10.74 -3.86 -2.38
CA TYR A 195 10.70 -3.57 -3.81
C TYR A 195 12.08 -3.45 -4.44
N PHE A 196 13.08 -2.97 -3.72
CA PHE A 196 14.44 -2.90 -4.23
C PHE A 196 15.03 -4.28 -4.51
N PHE A 197 14.67 -5.31 -3.74
CA PHE A 197 15.07 -6.67 -4.10
C PHE A 197 14.67 -7.01 -5.53
N ALA A 198 13.41 -6.79 -5.90
CA ALA A 198 12.90 -7.13 -7.22
C ALA A 198 13.41 -6.21 -8.31
N ILE A 199 13.41 -4.88 -8.11
CA ILE A 199 13.90 -3.92 -9.10
C ILE A 199 15.37 -4.21 -9.44
N LEU A 200 16.20 -4.48 -8.41
CA LEU A 200 17.62 -4.78 -8.59
C LEU A 200 17.82 -6.18 -9.19
N ALA A 201 17.02 -7.17 -8.81
CA ALA A 201 17.07 -8.49 -9.43
C ALA A 201 16.75 -8.41 -10.93
N PHE A 202 15.70 -7.68 -11.32
CA PHE A 202 15.37 -7.45 -12.73
C PHE A 202 16.49 -6.70 -13.47
N ALA A 203 17.06 -5.66 -12.84
CA ALA A 203 18.18 -4.91 -13.44
C ALA A 203 19.41 -5.80 -13.66
N ILE A 204 19.79 -6.60 -12.66
CA ILE A 204 20.96 -7.50 -12.74
C ILE A 204 20.70 -8.63 -13.74
N VAL A 205 19.57 -9.33 -13.62
CA VAL A 205 19.21 -10.44 -14.54
C VAL A 205 19.06 -9.94 -15.96
N GLY A 206 18.39 -8.81 -16.17
CA GLY A 206 18.22 -8.20 -17.49
C GLY A 206 19.58 -7.86 -18.12
N TRP A 207 20.44 -7.16 -17.37
CA TRP A 207 21.75 -6.77 -17.89
C TRP A 207 22.70 -7.97 -18.13
N VAL A 208 22.79 -8.90 -17.16
CA VAL A 208 23.62 -10.12 -17.28
C VAL A 208 23.08 -11.01 -18.39
N GLY A 209 21.77 -11.16 -18.50
CA GLY A 209 21.10 -11.96 -19.54
C GLY A 209 21.35 -11.40 -20.94
N VAL A 210 21.18 -10.09 -21.14
CA VAL A 210 21.50 -9.44 -22.43
C VAL A 210 22.97 -9.62 -22.79
N ARG A 211 23.90 -9.45 -21.83
CA ARG A 211 25.32 -9.70 -22.05
C ARG A 211 25.61 -11.16 -22.44
N TRP A 212 25.03 -12.13 -21.75
CA TRP A 212 25.19 -13.55 -21.99
C TRP A 212 24.71 -13.94 -23.41
N LEU A 213 23.48 -13.47 -23.77
CA LEU A 213 22.93 -13.70 -25.12
C LEU A 213 23.77 -13.04 -26.22
N ALA A 214 24.26 -11.82 -25.99
CA ALA A 214 25.04 -11.06 -26.97
C ALA A 214 26.42 -11.70 -27.25
N ARG A 215 27.05 -12.30 -26.23
CA ARG A 215 28.35 -12.93 -26.35
C ARG A 215 28.28 -14.30 -26.99
N ARG A 216 27.14 -15.00 -26.96
CA ARG A 216 26.92 -16.37 -27.47
C ARG A 216 27.94 -17.39 -26.94
N ASP A 217 28.54 -17.10 -25.78
CA ASP A 217 29.51 -17.99 -25.13
C ASP A 217 28.77 -18.90 -24.13
N TRP A 218 28.20 -19.97 -24.66
CA TRP A 218 27.44 -20.93 -23.86
C TRP A 218 28.31 -21.71 -22.88
N ALA A 219 29.60 -21.85 -23.15
CA ALA A 219 30.55 -22.53 -22.28
C ALA A 219 30.80 -21.75 -20.99
N ALA A 220 30.62 -20.43 -21.01
CA ALA A 220 30.73 -19.58 -19.82
C ALA A 220 29.48 -19.60 -18.90
N THR A 221 28.41 -20.29 -19.28
CA THR A 221 27.13 -20.32 -18.50
C THR A 221 27.33 -20.72 -17.04
N PRO A 222 28.14 -21.76 -16.66
CA PRO A 222 28.34 -22.07 -15.24
C PRO A 222 28.96 -20.91 -14.45
N GLY A 223 29.87 -20.14 -15.08
CA GLY A 223 30.43 -18.92 -14.46
C GLY A 223 29.38 -17.83 -14.21
N TYR A 224 28.49 -17.59 -15.19
CA TYR A 224 27.37 -16.66 -15.02
C TYR A 224 26.40 -17.09 -13.90
N LEU A 225 26.08 -18.40 -13.81
CA LEU A 225 25.25 -18.95 -12.76
C LEU A 225 25.92 -18.79 -11.38
N GLY A 226 27.24 -19.07 -11.28
CA GLY A 226 27.99 -18.87 -10.04
C GLY A 226 27.98 -17.41 -9.58
N HIS A 227 28.16 -16.45 -10.51
CA HIS A 227 28.03 -15.03 -10.20
C HIS A 227 26.59 -14.65 -9.81
N GLY A 228 25.58 -15.19 -10.51
CA GLY A 228 24.16 -14.98 -10.20
C GLY A 228 23.78 -15.47 -8.80
N LEU A 229 24.32 -16.62 -8.38
CA LEU A 229 24.14 -17.15 -7.04
C LEU A 229 24.66 -16.17 -5.98
N LEU A 230 25.84 -15.56 -6.19
CA LEU A 230 26.39 -14.57 -5.26
C LEU A 230 25.60 -13.24 -5.28
N MET A 231 25.11 -12.81 -6.45
CA MET A 231 24.39 -11.54 -6.61
C MET A 231 22.96 -11.58 -6.06
N LEU A 232 22.26 -12.71 -6.27
CA LEU A 232 20.82 -12.82 -6.00
C LEU A 232 20.46 -14.02 -5.12
N GLY A 233 21.13 -15.16 -5.32
CA GLY A 233 20.83 -16.40 -4.61
C GLY A 233 21.06 -16.27 -3.10
N LEU A 234 22.18 -15.67 -2.68
CA LEU A 234 22.47 -15.47 -1.26
C LEU A 234 21.48 -14.51 -0.59
N PRO A 235 21.19 -13.30 -1.14
CA PRO A 235 20.14 -12.45 -0.59
C PRO A 235 18.77 -13.13 -0.54
N LEU A 236 18.39 -13.87 -1.59
CA LEU A 236 17.12 -14.59 -1.63
C LEU A 236 17.05 -15.66 -0.53
N ALA A 237 18.11 -16.45 -0.36
CA ALA A 237 18.17 -17.48 0.69
C ALA A 237 18.05 -16.84 2.10
N PHE A 238 18.69 -15.69 2.32
CA PHE A 238 18.55 -14.94 3.57
C PHE A 238 17.09 -14.52 3.82
N PHE A 239 16.44 -13.85 2.86
CA PHE A 239 15.07 -13.39 3.05
C PHE A 239 14.08 -14.55 3.16
N TYR A 240 14.33 -15.65 2.46
CA TYR A 240 13.52 -16.85 2.61
C TYR A 240 13.61 -17.39 4.04
N ALA A 241 14.81 -17.56 4.58
CA ALA A 241 15.03 -18.12 5.91
C ALA A 241 14.60 -17.17 7.05
N TRP A 242 14.70 -15.85 6.83
CA TRP A 242 14.49 -14.87 7.90
C TRP A 242 13.07 -14.27 7.89
N MET A 243 12.41 -14.18 6.71
CA MET A 243 11.11 -13.53 6.57
C MET A 243 10.00 -14.49 6.14
N ILE A 244 10.26 -15.35 5.15
CA ILE A 244 9.19 -16.14 4.51
C ILE A 244 8.94 -17.45 5.28
N TYR A 245 10.00 -18.20 5.58
CA TYR A 245 9.89 -19.49 6.26
C TYR A 245 9.29 -19.41 7.67
N PRO A 246 9.62 -18.40 8.52
CA PRO A 246 9.05 -18.27 9.85
C PRO A 246 7.64 -17.70 9.89
N ASP A 247 7.08 -17.21 8.78
CA ASP A 247 5.74 -16.60 8.77
C ASP A 247 4.65 -17.66 9.01
N PRO A 248 3.94 -17.60 10.16
CA PRO A 248 2.91 -18.59 10.47
C PRO A 248 1.58 -18.34 9.73
N VAL A 249 1.44 -17.18 9.08
CA VAL A 249 0.18 -16.72 8.49
C VAL A 249 0.00 -17.32 7.11
N THR A 250 -1.08 -18.07 6.90
CA THR A 250 -1.34 -18.81 5.67
C THR A 250 -2.41 -18.17 4.77
N ASP A 251 -3.22 -17.27 5.31
CA ASP A 251 -4.36 -16.64 4.62
C ASP A 251 -4.09 -15.21 4.14
N ARG A 252 -2.81 -14.89 3.90
CA ARG A 252 -2.44 -13.64 3.24
C ARG A 252 -2.93 -13.63 1.80
N ASN A 253 -3.33 -12.46 1.33
CA ASN A 253 -3.77 -12.31 -0.06
C ASN A 253 -2.64 -12.67 -1.05
N PRO A 254 -2.79 -13.73 -1.87
CA PRO A 254 -1.75 -14.13 -2.82
C PRO A 254 -1.59 -13.15 -3.98
N VAL A 255 -2.63 -12.38 -4.32
CA VAL A 255 -2.64 -11.40 -5.41
C VAL A 255 -3.19 -10.08 -4.86
N PRO A 256 -2.34 -9.22 -4.30
CA PRO A 256 -2.77 -7.93 -3.77
C PRO A 256 -3.29 -7.03 -4.89
N TRP A 257 -4.17 -6.10 -4.50
CA TRP A 257 -4.68 -5.09 -5.40
C TRP A 257 -3.55 -4.16 -5.89
N GLY A 258 -3.64 -3.70 -7.13
CA GLY A 258 -2.77 -2.65 -7.66
C GLY A 258 -1.85 -3.09 -8.80
N PHE A 259 -1.55 -4.38 -8.97
CA PHE A 259 -0.64 -4.87 -10.02
C PHE A 259 -0.92 -4.26 -11.41
N PHE A 260 -2.19 -4.26 -11.83
CA PHE A 260 -2.58 -3.68 -13.13
C PHE A 260 -2.92 -2.18 -13.06
N ASN A 261 -3.30 -1.67 -11.89
CA ASN A 261 -3.68 -0.27 -11.72
C ASN A 261 -2.46 0.65 -11.69
N TYR A 262 -1.44 0.27 -10.91
CA TYR A 262 -0.21 1.05 -10.73
C TYR A 262 0.91 0.60 -11.68
N ARG A 263 0.56 0.13 -12.88
CA ARG A 263 1.51 -0.11 -13.95
C ARG A 263 1.92 1.20 -14.62
N SER A 264 3.13 1.26 -15.15
CA SER A 264 3.56 2.39 -15.94
C SER A 264 2.78 2.48 -17.27
N ARG A 265 2.80 3.65 -17.87
CA ARG A 265 2.23 3.92 -19.19
C ARG A 265 3.22 4.77 -19.97
N LEU A 266 3.05 4.86 -21.29
CA LEU A 266 3.89 5.75 -22.11
C LEU A 266 3.83 7.20 -21.60
N SER A 267 2.66 7.68 -21.18
CA SER A 267 2.54 8.99 -20.53
C SER A 267 3.36 9.13 -19.27
N GLY A 268 3.44 8.09 -18.40
CA GLY A 268 4.24 8.13 -17.18
C GLY A 268 5.76 8.14 -17.40
N VAL A 269 6.22 7.73 -18.60
CA VAL A 269 7.64 7.69 -18.96
C VAL A 269 8.05 8.86 -19.86
N PHE A 270 7.15 9.35 -20.70
CA PHE A 270 7.48 10.37 -21.71
C PHE A 270 6.79 11.72 -21.49
N THR A 271 5.91 11.84 -20.49
CA THR A 271 5.28 13.11 -20.13
C THR A 271 5.31 13.34 -18.62
N ASP A 272 5.36 14.59 -18.20
CA ASP A 272 5.28 14.97 -16.78
C ASP A 272 4.66 16.38 -16.65
N MET A 273 3.50 16.44 -16.00
CA MET A 273 2.78 17.70 -15.77
C MET A 273 3.47 18.63 -14.75
N SER A 274 4.55 18.22 -14.11
CA SER A 274 5.43 19.13 -13.38
C SER A 274 6.21 20.07 -14.31
N GLN A 275 6.30 19.75 -15.61
CA GLN A 275 7.09 20.47 -16.57
C GLN A 275 6.25 21.49 -17.35
N PRO A 276 6.66 22.76 -17.46
CA PRO A 276 5.90 23.82 -18.12
C PRO A 276 5.56 23.53 -19.59
N HIS A 277 6.46 22.87 -20.31
CA HIS A 277 6.23 22.51 -21.71
C HIS A 277 5.13 21.46 -21.89
N TRP A 278 4.99 20.48 -20.94
CA TRP A 278 3.90 19.52 -20.96
C TRP A 278 2.57 20.13 -20.52
N GLN A 279 2.59 21.10 -19.57
CA GLN A 279 1.42 21.90 -19.23
C GLN A 279 0.93 22.69 -20.45
N TRP A 280 1.85 23.38 -21.13
CA TRP A 280 1.50 24.14 -22.33
C TRP A 280 0.92 23.25 -23.44
N ILE A 281 1.47 22.04 -23.67
CA ILE A 281 0.94 21.07 -24.65
C ILE A 281 -0.47 20.61 -24.23
N ASN A 282 -0.67 20.33 -22.95
CA ASN A 282 -1.99 19.94 -22.42
C ASN A 282 -3.05 21.02 -22.65
N ASP A 283 -2.67 22.28 -22.40
CA ASP A 283 -3.62 23.39 -22.41
C ASP A 283 -3.92 23.90 -23.83
N HIS A 284 -3.02 23.69 -24.81
CA HIS A 284 -3.14 24.30 -26.14
C HIS A 284 -3.18 23.32 -27.32
N LEU A 285 -2.72 22.08 -27.15
CA LEU A 285 -2.59 21.14 -28.27
C LEU A 285 -3.39 19.86 -28.08
N VAL A 286 -3.06 19.06 -27.07
CA VAL A 286 -3.67 17.73 -26.85
C VAL A 286 -3.70 17.44 -25.35
N PRO A 287 -4.84 16.97 -24.81
CA PRO A 287 -4.90 16.55 -23.41
C PRO A 287 -3.84 15.50 -23.08
N VAL A 288 -3.04 15.77 -22.07
CA VAL A 288 -1.98 14.88 -21.59
C VAL A 288 -2.54 14.04 -20.43
N HIS A 289 -2.50 12.73 -20.58
CA HIS A 289 -2.92 11.83 -19.51
C HIS A 289 -1.94 11.96 -18.32
N VAL A 290 -2.47 12.37 -17.18
CA VAL A 290 -1.71 12.36 -15.92
C VAL A 290 -1.63 10.93 -15.39
N PRO A 291 -0.44 10.33 -15.33
CA PRO A 291 -0.28 9.00 -14.76
C PRO A 291 -0.49 9.03 -13.24
N ASP A 292 -0.87 7.89 -12.68
CA ASP A 292 -0.87 7.69 -11.25
C ASP A 292 0.52 8.00 -10.65
N PHE A 293 0.54 8.49 -9.41
CA PHE A 293 1.76 8.82 -8.67
C PHE A 293 2.77 7.67 -8.68
N GLU A 294 2.29 6.43 -8.53
CA GLU A 294 3.10 5.22 -8.52
C GLU A 294 3.75 4.87 -9.88
N ALA A 295 3.20 5.37 -10.97
CA ALA A 295 3.61 5.05 -12.34
C ALA A 295 4.60 6.06 -12.95
N LYS A 296 4.96 7.12 -12.21
CA LYS A 296 5.82 8.20 -12.71
C LYS A 296 7.28 7.76 -12.81
N ALA A 297 7.85 7.90 -14.02
CA ALA A 297 9.25 7.63 -14.31
C ALA A 297 9.72 8.44 -15.53
N TYR A 298 9.38 9.72 -15.58
CA TYR A 298 9.65 10.60 -16.72
C TYR A 298 11.15 10.70 -17.02
N VAL A 299 11.53 10.36 -18.25
CA VAL A 299 12.94 10.28 -18.69
C VAL A 299 13.56 11.62 -19.08
N GLY A 300 12.77 12.67 -19.27
CA GLY A 300 13.20 13.98 -19.73
C GLY A 300 13.33 14.13 -21.24
N LEU A 301 13.26 15.37 -21.71
CA LEU A 301 13.31 15.73 -23.14
C LEU A 301 14.63 15.30 -23.80
N VAL A 302 15.76 15.35 -23.10
CA VAL A 302 17.07 14.96 -23.65
C VAL A 302 17.10 13.48 -24.00
N ALA A 303 16.74 12.63 -23.08
CA ALA A 303 16.69 11.17 -23.31
C ALA A 303 15.61 10.84 -24.35
N MET A 304 14.46 11.49 -24.32
CA MET A 304 13.38 11.30 -25.29
C MET A 304 13.84 11.67 -26.71
N ALA A 305 14.44 12.83 -26.90
CA ALA A 305 14.94 13.27 -28.22
C ALA A 305 16.05 12.32 -28.75
N PHE A 306 16.95 11.87 -27.85
CA PHE A 306 17.98 10.88 -28.19
C PHE A 306 17.33 9.54 -28.64
N LEU A 307 16.37 9.02 -27.91
CA LEU A 307 15.68 7.77 -28.25
C LEU A 307 14.90 7.90 -29.56
N LEU A 308 14.18 9.02 -29.79
CA LEU A 308 13.48 9.28 -31.04
C LEU A 308 14.45 9.37 -32.23
N PHE A 309 15.60 10.00 -32.04
CA PHE A 309 16.66 10.05 -33.05
C PHE A 309 17.15 8.63 -33.37
N CYS A 310 17.52 7.84 -32.39
CA CYS A 310 17.92 6.44 -32.57
C CYS A 310 16.86 5.62 -33.29
N PHE A 311 15.59 5.78 -32.91
CA PHE A 311 14.47 5.11 -33.54
C PHE A 311 14.28 5.54 -35.01
N SER A 312 14.46 6.83 -35.32
CA SER A 312 14.40 7.33 -36.69
C SER A 312 15.50 6.71 -37.59
N LEU A 313 16.70 6.56 -37.05
CA LEU A 313 17.81 5.90 -37.77
C LEU A 313 17.53 4.40 -38.00
N LEU A 314 16.96 3.74 -37.01
CA LEU A 314 16.57 2.33 -37.11
C LEU A 314 15.50 2.15 -38.20
N LEU A 315 14.50 3.00 -38.27
CA LEU A 315 13.48 2.99 -39.31
C LEU A 315 14.08 3.25 -40.70
N ARG A 316 14.98 4.24 -40.83
CA ARG A 316 15.67 4.51 -42.09
C ARG A 316 16.47 3.33 -42.60
N SER A 317 17.08 2.56 -41.69
CA SER A 317 17.79 1.34 -42.02
C SER A 317 16.87 0.14 -42.31
N ARG A 318 15.53 0.35 -42.33
CA ARG A 318 14.51 -0.69 -42.44
C ARG A 318 14.68 -1.78 -41.37
N LEU A 319 15.01 -1.38 -40.15
CA LEU A 319 15.26 -2.25 -38.98
C LEU A 319 16.44 -3.21 -39.15
N ARG A 320 17.37 -2.96 -40.10
CA ARG A 320 18.50 -3.83 -40.39
C ARG A 320 19.75 -3.54 -39.57
N THR A 321 19.98 -2.26 -39.24
CA THR A 321 21.17 -1.82 -38.50
C THR A 321 20.78 -1.10 -37.24
N TRP A 322 21.31 -1.57 -36.13
CA TRP A 322 21.12 -0.89 -34.85
C TRP A 322 22.00 0.38 -34.82
N PRO A 323 21.43 1.56 -34.56
CA PRO A 323 22.14 2.84 -34.67
C PRO A 323 23.23 3.03 -33.63
N LEU A 324 23.16 2.26 -32.53
CA LEU A 324 24.15 2.29 -31.44
C LEU A 324 24.97 0.98 -31.44
N ALA A 325 25.34 0.43 -32.62
CA ALA A 325 26.17 -0.76 -32.68
C ALA A 325 27.48 -0.54 -31.90
N PRO A 326 27.72 -1.29 -30.80
CA PRO A 326 28.83 -1.00 -29.90
C PRO A 326 30.17 -1.43 -30.52
N THR A 327 31.15 -0.53 -30.49
CA THR A 327 32.51 -0.79 -30.96
C THR A 327 33.51 -1.01 -29.83
N THR A 328 33.23 -0.41 -28.67
CA THR A 328 34.08 -0.50 -27.46
C THR A 328 33.39 -1.27 -26.34
N GLU A 329 34.15 -1.78 -25.37
CA GLU A 329 33.56 -2.43 -24.18
C GLU A 329 32.65 -1.47 -23.36
N ARG A 330 32.94 -0.16 -23.34
CA ARG A 330 32.08 0.86 -22.70
C ARG A 330 30.73 0.99 -23.40
N GLU A 331 30.73 0.99 -24.72
CA GLU A 331 29.52 1.04 -25.53
C GLU A 331 28.73 -0.26 -25.41
N LYS A 332 29.40 -1.44 -25.32
CA LYS A 332 28.73 -2.70 -25.02
C LYS A 332 28.02 -2.68 -23.68
N TYR A 333 28.66 -2.12 -22.65
CA TYR A 333 28.05 -1.96 -21.34
C TYR A 333 26.76 -1.11 -21.44
N LEU A 334 26.82 0.06 -22.08
CA LEU A 334 25.67 0.95 -22.27
C LEU A 334 24.57 0.33 -23.11
N HIS A 335 24.96 -0.41 -24.15
CA HIS A 335 24.02 -1.13 -24.99
C HIS A 335 23.25 -2.21 -24.20
N TYR A 336 23.95 -2.99 -23.37
CA TYR A 336 23.27 -3.97 -22.49
C TYR A 336 22.39 -3.26 -21.45
N LEU A 337 22.83 -2.12 -20.91
CA LEU A 337 22.06 -1.34 -19.95
C LEU A 337 20.76 -0.79 -20.56
N LEU A 338 20.84 -0.20 -21.75
CA LEU A 338 19.68 0.35 -22.45
C LEU A 338 18.69 -0.76 -22.86
N LEU A 339 19.16 -1.87 -23.43
CA LEU A 339 18.29 -2.98 -23.83
C LEU A 339 17.61 -3.63 -22.63
N SER A 340 18.33 -3.81 -21.51
CA SER A 340 17.71 -4.33 -20.29
C SER A 340 16.68 -3.34 -19.71
N GLY A 341 16.98 -2.04 -19.71
CA GLY A 341 16.04 -0.99 -19.30
C GLY A 341 14.75 -0.99 -20.12
N ILE A 342 14.87 -1.13 -21.45
CA ILE A 342 13.71 -1.25 -22.35
C ILE A 342 12.89 -2.51 -22.00
N ALA A 343 13.53 -3.67 -21.87
CA ALA A 343 12.85 -4.92 -21.54
C ALA A 343 12.11 -4.85 -20.19
N ILE A 344 12.74 -4.25 -19.18
CA ILE A 344 12.15 -4.06 -17.86
C ILE A 344 10.98 -3.05 -17.93
N SER A 345 11.06 -2.03 -18.77
CA SER A 345 9.94 -1.10 -18.98
C SER A 345 8.72 -1.79 -19.61
N LEU A 346 8.92 -2.78 -20.50
CA LEU A 346 7.81 -3.56 -21.02
C LEU A 346 7.08 -4.31 -19.88
N PHE A 347 7.83 -4.87 -18.93
CA PHE A 347 7.24 -5.45 -17.72
C PHE A 347 6.53 -4.36 -16.87
N ALA A 348 7.14 -3.20 -16.68
CA ALA A 348 6.53 -2.08 -15.95
C ALA A 348 5.21 -1.60 -16.59
N TYR A 349 5.06 -1.74 -17.91
CA TYR A 349 3.79 -1.47 -18.64
C TYR A 349 2.76 -2.59 -18.45
N GLY A 350 3.13 -3.71 -17.82
CA GLY A 350 2.26 -4.86 -17.59
C GLY A 350 2.35 -5.95 -18.64
N LEU A 351 3.32 -5.88 -19.58
CA LEU A 351 3.53 -6.95 -20.55
C LEU A 351 4.23 -8.15 -19.90
N PRO A 352 3.86 -9.40 -20.27
CA PRO A 352 2.82 -9.77 -21.26
C PRO A 352 1.39 -9.82 -20.72
N PHE A 353 1.16 -9.56 -19.45
CA PHE A 353 -0.08 -9.84 -18.72
C PHE A 353 -1.30 -9.04 -19.20
N ILE A 354 -1.09 -7.86 -19.79
CA ILE A 354 -2.16 -7.02 -20.37
C ILE A 354 -2.58 -7.44 -21.79
N LEU A 355 -1.86 -8.38 -22.40
CA LEU A 355 -2.23 -8.93 -23.71
C LEU A 355 -3.43 -9.88 -23.58
N PRO A 356 -4.20 -10.10 -24.63
CA PRO A 356 -5.23 -11.14 -24.64
C PRO A 356 -4.65 -12.47 -24.14
N TYR A 357 -5.35 -13.10 -23.20
CA TYR A 357 -4.93 -14.34 -22.49
C TYR A 357 -3.66 -14.19 -21.62
N GLY A 358 -2.95 -13.08 -21.65
CA GLY A 358 -1.72 -12.86 -20.87
C GLY A 358 -1.95 -12.88 -19.37
N LYS A 359 -3.11 -12.43 -18.90
CA LYS A 359 -3.49 -12.45 -17.46
C LYS A 359 -3.44 -13.87 -16.88
N ALA A 360 -3.77 -14.90 -17.68
CA ALA A 360 -3.71 -16.30 -17.27
C ALA A 360 -2.28 -16.79 -16.93
N LEU A 361 -1.25 -16.06 -17.34
CA LEU A 361 0.14 -16.38 -16.99
C LEU A 361 0.54 -15.89 -15.59
N LEU A 362 -0.18 -14.90 -15.03
CA LEU A 362 0.20 -14.26 -13.78
C LEU A 362 0.28 -15.24 -12.58
N PRO A 363 -0.63 -16.19 -12.37
CA PRO A 363 -0.55 -17.16 -11.28
C PRO A 363 0.72 -18.02 -11.31
N TYR A 364 1.31 -18.24 -12.50
CA TYR A 364 2.53 -19.04 -12.68
C TYR A 364 3.82 -18.26 -12.39
N THR A 365 3.74 -16.97 -12.12
CA THR A 365 4.92 -16.10 -11.88
C THR A 365 5.37 -16.09 -10.42
N GLY A 366 4.67 -16.81 -9.54
CA GLY A 366 5.02 -16.91 -8.12
C GLY A 366 4.98 -15.53 -7.43
N PRO A 367 6.05 -15.14 -6.69
CA PRO A 367 6.06 -13.89 -5.91
C PRO A 367 5.89 -12.61 -6.74
N ILE A 368 6.08 -12.65 -8.07
CA ILE A 368 5.92 -11.47 -8.95
C ILE A 368 4.49 -10.93 -8.89
N GLN A 369 3.49 -11.80 -8.77
CA GLN A 369 2.09 -11.40 -8.66
C GLN A 369 1.79 -10.55 -7.41
N GLN A 370 2.67 -10.57 -6.40
CA GLN A 370 2.49 -9.82 -5.15
C GLN A 370 2.90 -8.35 -5.25
N PHE A 371 3.48 -7.90 -6.37
CA PHE A 371 3.82 -6.48 -6.53
C PHE A 371 2.58 -5.65 -6.86
N ARG A 372 2.24 -4.70 -6.00
CA ARG A 372 1.11 -3.78 -6.21
C ARG A 372 1.42 -2.73 -7.28
N SER A 373 2.68 -2.27 -7.36
CA SER A 373 3.10 -1.16 -8.22
C SER A 373 4.28 -1.55 -9.10
N ILE A 374 3.97 -2.22 -10.22
CA ILE A 374 4.99 -2.59 -11.21
C ILE A 374 5.53 -1.38 -11.99
N GLY A 375 4.84 -0.24 -11.96
CA GLY A 375 5.31 1.00 -12.60
C GLY A 375 6.68 1.47 -12.11
N ARG A 376 7.03 1.18 -10.85
CA ARG A 376 8.34 1.50 -10.23
C ARG A 376 9.54 0.85 -10.95
N PHE A 377 9.34 -0.26 -11.67
CA PHE A 377 10.40 -0.90 -12.45
C PHE A 377 10.89 -0.04 -13.63
N ALA A 378 10.11 0.94 -14.09
CA ALA A 378 10.51 1.90 -15.10
C ALA A 378 11.66 2.84 -14.67
N TRP A 379 11.98 2.93 -13.38
CA TRP A 379 13.14 3.68 -12.88
C TRP A 379 14.46 3.15 -13.45
N VAL A 380 14.56 1.85 -13.73
CA VAL A 380 15.71 1.25 -14.40
C VAL A 380 15.94 1.87 -15.78
N PHE A 381 14.85 2.09 -16.53
CA PHE A 381 14.91 2.72 -17.84
C PHE A 381 15.25 4.21 -17.77
N PHE A 382 14.75 4.94 -16.77
CA PHE A 382 15.11 6.34 -16.55
C PHE A 382 16.62 6.54 -16.51
N TYR A 383 17.32 5.81 -15.66
CA TYR A 383 18.76 5.91 -15.56
C TYR A 383 19.49 5.35 -16.79
N ALA A 384 19.05 4.21 -17.31
CA ALA A 384 19.68 3.60 -18.50
C ALA A 384 19.62 4.52 -19.73
N ALA A 385 18.47 5.12 -20.00
CA ALA A 385 18.26 6.03 -21.11
C ALA A 385 19.10 7.30 -20.97
N ASN A 386 19.09 7.92 -19.79
CA ASN A 386 19.82 9.17 -19.54
C ASN A 386 21.35 8.96 -19.57
N ILE A 387 21.87 7.93 -18.88
CA ILE A 387 23.31 7.63 -18.90
C ILE A 387 23.78 7.39 -20.35
N THR A 388 23.00 6.65 -21.13
CA THR A 388 23.33 6.36 -22.53
C THR A 388 23.26 7.62 -23.39
N ALA A 389 22.20 8.43 -23.26
CA ALA A 389 22.00 9.66 -24.03
C ALA A 389 23.16 10.65 -23.82
N PHE A 390 23.48 11.00 -22.55
CA PHE A 390 24.54 11.94 -22.25
C PHE A 390 25.93 11.45 -22.66
N TYR A 391 26.17 10.12 -22.60
CA TYR A 391 27.42 9.55 -23.12
C TYR A 391 27.52 9.76 -24.64
N TYR A 392 26.53 9.38 -25.44
CA TYR A 392 26.61 9.52 -26.90
C TYR A 392 26.55 10.96 -27.36
N LEU A 393 25.80 11.84 -26.74
CA LEU A 393 25.81 13.28 -27.02
C LEU A 393 27.21 13.87 -26.83
N TYR A 394 27.92 13.47 -25.75
CA TYR A 394 29.31 13.86 -25.57
C TYR A 394 30.19 13.28 -26.70
N GLN A 395 30.10 11.99 -27.02
CA GLN A 395 30.92 11.38 -28.11
C GLN A 395 30.67 12.08 -29.45
N TRP A 396 29.41 12.33 -29.79
CA TRP A 396 29.04 13.03 -31.02
C TRP A 396 29.58 14.47 -31.05
N SER A 397 29.65 15.14 -29.93
CA SER A 397 30.24 16.46 -29.83
C SER A 397 31.77 16.46 -30.18
N GLN A 398 32.48 15.37 -29.89
CA GLN A 398 33.92 15.27 -30.16
C GLN A 398 34.21 15.07 -31.67
N VAL A 399 33.27 14.47 -32.43
CA VAL A 399 33.40 14.27 -33.88
C VAL A 399 32.76 15.36 -34.71
N ALA A 400 32.10 16.33 -34.06
CA ALA A 400 31.48 17.46 -34.75
C ALA A 400 32.50 18.40 -35.39
N VAL A 401 32.44 18.54 -36.72
CA VAL A 401 33.36 19.34 -37.50
C VAL A 401 33.19 20.85 -37.19
N LEU A 402 31.99 21.33 -37.02
CA LEU A 402 31.68 22.73 -36.77
C LEU A 402 31.70 23.04 -35.28
N PRO A 403 32.49 24.05 -34.81
CA PRO A 403 32.59 24.36 -33.39
C PRO A 403 31.25 24.65 -32.69
N TRP A 404 30.31 25.32 -33.37
CA TRP A 404 29.00 25.61 -32.81
C TRP A 404 28.17 24.34 -32.55
N ARG A 405 28.26 23.34 -33.44
CA ARG A 405 27.59 22.03 -33.26
C ARG A 405 28.14 21.28 -32.07
N ARG A 406 29.45 21.36 -31.85
CA ARG A 406 30.08 20.77 -30.68
C ARG A 406 29.52 21.36 -29.39
N TRP A 407 29.49 22.68 -29.30
CA TRP A 407 28.96 23.37 -28.12
C TRP A 407 27.44 23.18 -27.98
N ALA A 408 26.70 23.18 -29.06
CA ALA A 408 25.25 22.90 -29.04
C ALA A 408 24.95 21.49 -28.47
N LEU A 409 25.67 20.46 -28.90
CA LEU A 409 25.55 19.10 -28.40
C LEU A 409 25.90 18.92 -26.92
N LEU A 410 26.71 19.82 -26.37
CA LEU A 410 27.09 19.82 -24.95
C LEU A 410 26.19 20.68 -24.09
N LEU A 411 25.99 21.95 -24.48
CA LEU A 411 25.35 22.96 -23.62
C LEU A 411 23.81 22.91 -23.70
N LEU A 412 23.23 22.64 -24.86
CA LEU A 412 21.77 22.54 -24.98
C LEU A 412 21.17 21.40 -24.13
N PRO A 413 21.68 20.15 -24.17
CA PRO A 413 21.19 19.08 -23.30
C PRO A 413 21.40 19.39 -21.81
N LEU A 414 22.52 20.03 -21.43
CA LEU A 414 22.75 20.45 -20.05
C LEU A 414 21.74 21.53 -19.62
N GLY A 415 21.48 22.51 -20.50
CA GLY A 415 20.48 23.55 -20.24
C GLY A 415 19.09 22.98 -20.05
N VAL A 416 18.68 22.06 -20.95
CA VAL A 416 17.39 21.36 -20.85
C VAL A 416 17.30 20.54 -19.56
N LEU A 417 18.33 19.75 -19.24
CA LEU A 417 18.37 18.97 -18.00
C LEU A 417 18.24 19.86 -16.75
N THR A 418 18.98 20.99 -16.73
CA THR A 418 18.91 21.94 -15.62
C THR A 418 17.51 22.55 -15.51
N PHE A 419 16.90 22.93 -16.63
CA PHE A 419 15.56 23.48 -16.67
C PHE A 419 14.52 22.47 -16.16
N GLU A 420 14.53 21.24 -16.67
CA GLU A 420 13.60 20.19 -16.24
C GLU A 420 13.81 19.80 -14.78
N SER A 421 15.06 19.67 -14.35
CA SER A 421 15.38 19.36 -12.95
C SER A 421 14.91 20.47 -12.00
N TYR A 422 15.07 21.74 -12.37
CA TYR A 422 14.57 22.87 -11.59
C TYR A 422 13.05 22.81 -11.44
N HIS A 423 12.31 22.68 -12.55
CA HIS A 423 10.85 22.62 -12.50
C HIS A 423 10.31 21.37 -11.80
N PHE A 424 10.97 20.23 -11.95
CA PHE A 424 10.62 19.00 -11.21
C PHE A 424 10.71 19.24 -9.70
N ASN A 425 11.79 19.84 -9.21
CA ASN A 425 11.99 20.10 -7.78
C ASN A 425 11.07 21.19 -7.23
N THR A 426 10.72 22.21 -8.02
CA THR A 426 9.82 23.28 -7.58
C THR A 426 8.35 22.86 -7.57
N SER A 427 7.96 21.89 -8.39
CA SER A 427 6.60 21.36 -8.44
C SER A 427 6.30 20.26 -7.41
N CYS A 428 7.31 19.78 -6.71
CA CYS A 428 7.17 18.78 -5.66
C CYS A 428 7.74 19.37 -4.34
N PRO A 429 6.99 20.25 -3.65
CA PRO A 429 7.43 20.78 -2.37
C PRO A 429 7.47 19.63 -1.36
N ILE A 430 8.59 19.54 -0.64
CA ILE A 430 8.78 18.60 0.47
C ILE A 430 9.07 19.48 1.67
N ASP A 431 8.00 19.71 2.44
CA ASP A 431 8.02 20.58 3.62
C ASP A 431 8.03 19.72 4.88
N LEU A 432 8.50 20.27 5.98
CA LEU A 432 8.46 19.65 7.29
C LEU A 432 7.39 20.32 8.14
N ASP A 433 6.47 19.53 8.68
CA ASP A 433 5.39 20.00 9.54
C ASP A 433 5.60 19.59 11.00
N GLU A 434 5.02 20.36 11.90
CA GLU A 434 5.01 20.07 13.33
C GLU A 434 3.95 19.01 13.62
N VAL A 435 4.26 18.14 14.58
CA VAL A 435 3.30 17.20 15.17
C VAL A 435 3.02 17.66 16.61
N GLU A 436 1.76 17.85 16.92
CA GLU A 436 1.33 18.28 18.25
C GLU A 436 1.79 17.27 19.32
N ASN A 437 2.36 17.79 20.40
CA ASN A 437 2.88 17.02 21.53
C ASN A 437 4.01 16.02 21.16
N TRP A 438 4.69 16.21 20.01
CA TRP A 438 5.89 15.46 19.72
C TRP A 438 7.13 16.17 20.25
N VAL A 439 7.83 15.52 21.18
CA VAL A 439 9.19 15.91 21.60
C VAL A 439 10.09 14.69 21.46
N PRO A 440 11.19 14.77 20.69
CA PRO A 440 12.08 13.63 20.49
C PRO A 440 12.64 13.11 21.82
N GLY A 441 12.46 11.82 22.08
CA GLY A 441 12.93 11.16 23.29
C GLY A 441 12.10 11.40 24.57
N GLU A 442 11.06 12.24 24.51
CA GLU A 442 10.11 12.36 25.61
C GLU A 442 8.97 11.34 25.46
N ARG A 443 8.59 10.74 26.56
CA ARG A 443 7.40 9.90 26.65
C ARG A 443 6.27 10.77 27.18
N SER A 444 5.17 10.88 26.46
CA SER A 444 3.98 11.65 26.86
C SER A 444 3.33 11.01 28.10
N THR A 445 3.85 11.33 29.26
CA THR A 445 3.37 10.78 30.55
C THR A 445 2.57 11.77 31.38
N ASP A 446 2.43 13.02 30.91
CA ASP A 446 1.85 14.13 31.70
C ASP A 446 0.34 14.02 31.97
N ARG A 447 -0.32 12.97 31.47
CA ARG A 447 -1.75 12.74 31.71
C ARG A 447 -2.05 12.00 33.01
N GLY A 448 -1.02 11.63 33.79
CA GLY A 448 -1.16 10.90 35.04
C GLY A 448 -1.70 9.47 34.87
N ILE A 449 -1.59 8.90 33.66
CA ILE A 449 -2.06 7.56 33.32
C ILE A 449 -0.87 6.60 33.33
N ASP A 450 -1.01 5.49 34.06
CA ASP A 450 -0.09 4.36 33.97
C ASP A 450 -0.47 3.51 32.73
N TYR A 451 0.24 3.72 31.64
CA TYR A 451 0.01 3.01 30.38
C TYR A 451 0.42 1.53 30.45
N SER A 452 1.27 1.13 31.39
CA SER A 452 1.76 -0.25 31.52
C SER A 452 0.67 -1.26 31.94
N ARG A 453 -0.45 -0.78 32.48
CA ARG A 453 -1.58 -1.62 32.86
C ARG A 453 -2.45 -2.06 31.67
N PHE A 454 -2.29 -1.44 30.50
CA PHE A 454 -3.04 -1.78 29.29
C PHE A 454 -2.23 -2.73 28.40
N GLN A 455 -2.92 -3.62 27.71
CA GLN A 455 -2.24 -4.51 26.77
C GLN A 455 -2.16 -3.91 25.35
N ALA A 456 -3.10 -3.07 24.95
CA ALA A 456 -3.10 -2.38 23.66
C ALA A 456 -4.00 -1.13 23.67
N CYS A 457 -3.81 -0.26 22.70
CA CYS A 457 -4.67 0.89 22.42
C CYS A 457 -5.66 0.56 21.31
N LEU A 458 -6.94 0.84 21.55
CA LEU A 458 -8.04 0.77 20.58
C LEU A 458 -8.40 2.18 20.12
N PRO A 459 -7.93 2.65 18.95
CA PRO A 459 -8.20 4.00 18.48
C PRO A 459 -9.61 4.12 17.88
N ILE A 460 -10.30 5.20 18.17
CA ILE A 460 -11.57 5.59 17.57
C ILE A 460 -11.47 7.04 17.07
N PRO A 461 -11.78 7.31 15.78
CA PRO A 461 -12.27 6.40 14.75
C PRO A 461 -11.29 5.28 14.42
N TYR A 462 -11.84 4.11 14.13
CA TYR A 462 -11.02 2.92 13.88
C TYR A 462 -10.50 2.88 12.45
N PHE A 463 -9.31 2.32 12.27
CA PHE A 463 -8.73 2.05 10.95
C PHE A 463 -8.07 0.68 10.91
N ASN A 464 -8.22 -0.02 9.80
CA ASN A 464 -7.51 -1.26 9.52
C ASN A 464 -7.25 -1.39 8.02
N ILE A 465 -6.03 -1.09 7.60
CA ILE A 465 -5.54 -1.25 6.24
C ILE A 465 -4.42 -2.28 6.29
N GLY A 466 -4.55 -3.39 5.56
CA GLY A 466 -3.48 -4.39 5.59
C GLY A 466 -3.75 -5.64 4.80
N SER A 467 -4.95 -6.21 4.87
CA SER A 467 -5.27 -7.48 4.23
C SER A 467 -5.43 -7.41 2.71
N ASP A 468 -5.57 -6.22 2.12
CA ASP A 468 -5.89 -5.98 0.71
C ASP A 468 -7.23 -6.52 0.21
N ASN A 469 -7.79 -7.49 0.90
CA ASN A 469 -9.10 -8.04 0.56
C ASN A 469 -10.23 -7.24 1.20
N PHE A 470 -10.02 -6.86 2.44
CA PHE A 470 -10.96 -6.08 3.21
C PHE A 470 -10.19 -5.06 4.03
N TRP A 471 -10.64 -3.81 4.04
CA TRP A 471 -10.09 -2.78 4.92
C TRP A 471 -11.20 -1.89 5.45
N TRP A 472 -11.04 -1.42 6.67
CA TRP A 472 -11.87 -0.40 7.27
C TRP A 472 -11.28 0.97 6.94
N GLU A 473 -12.13 1.95 6.67
CA GLU A 473 -11.69 3.26 6.21
C GLU A 473 -10.72 3.92 7.20
N ALA A 474 -9.54 4.31 6.66
CA ALA A 474 -8.65 5.22 7.35
C ALA A 474 -8.42 6.41 6.44
N THR A 475 -8.77 7.59 6.91
CA THR A 475 -8.14 8.79 6.37
C THR A 475 -6.81 8.96 7.08
N GLY A 476 -5.76 9.40 6.38
CA GLY A 476 -4.43 9.57 6.98
C GLY A 476 -4.41 10.46 8.23
N TRP A 477 -5.42 11.29 8.40
CA TRP A 477 -5.59 12.20 9.54
C TRP A 477 -5.97 11.51 10.85
N ILE A 478 -6.73 10.42 10.81
CA ILE A 478 -7.18 9.74 12.04
C ILE A 478 -6.09 8.90 12.70
N SER A 479 -5.04 8.56 11.97
CA SER A 479 -3.96 7.70 12.47
C SER A 479 -2.85 8.46 13.20
N GLN A 480 -2.68 9.77 12.97
CA GLN A 480 -1.57 10.56 13.51
C GLN A 480 -1.48 10.50 15.04
N LYS A 481 -2.57 10.83 15.73
CA LYS A 481 -2.57 10.90 17.20
C LYS A 481 -2.40 9.53 17.88
N PRO A 482 -3.07 8.44 17.42
CA PRO A 482 -2.81 7.10 17.93
C PRO A 482 -1.35 6.64 17.71
N PHE A 483 -0.74 6.93 16.56
CA PHE A 483 0.67 6.62 16.32
C PHE A 483 1.58 7.39 17.26
N THR A 484 1.32 8.69 17.48
CA THR A 484 2.08 9.47 18.45
C THR A 484 2.02 8.84 19.86
N LEU A 485 0.81 8.45 20.31
CA LEU A 485 0.65 7.77 21.59
C LEU A 485 1.43 6.46 21.63
N SER A 486 1.33 5.65 20.60
CA SER A 486 2.01 4.35 20.47
C SER A 486 3.54 4.51 20.58
N MET A 487 4.13 5.40 19.79
CA MET A 487 5.57 5.69 19.80
C MET A 487 6.05 6.16 21.19
N GLN A 488 5.27 7.00 21.87
CA GLN A 488 5.66 7.60 23.16
C GLN A 488 5.50 6.65 24.34
N THR A 489 4.47 5.80 24.31
CA THR A 489 4.12 4.95 25.47
C THR A 489 4.58 3.51 25.33
N GLY A 490 4.86 3.05 24.11
CA GLY A 490 5.12 1.63 23.82
C GLY A 490 3.85 0.77 23.81
N LEU A 491 2.67 1.39 23.88
CA LEU A 491 1.40 0.68 23.83
C LEU A 491 1.06 0.34 22.38
N PRO A 492 0.99 -0.95 21.98
CA PRO A 492 0.69 -1.31 20.60
C PRO A 492 -0.75 -0.96 20.23
N LEU A 493 -1.02 -0.74 18.96
CA LEU A 493 -2.36 -0.49 18.44
C LEU A 493 -3.05 -1.78 18.00
N THR A 494 -4.34 -1.91 18.32
CA THR A 494 -5.20 -2.95 17.71
C THR A 494 -5.45 -2.65 16.23
N ALA A 495 -5.44 -1.38 15.86
CA ALA A 495 -5.53 -0.92 14.48
C ALA A 495 -4.30 -1.31 13.66
N ALA A 496 -4.43 -1.31 12.33
CA ALA A 496 -3.36 -1.63 11.42
C ALA A 496 -3.34 -0.68 10.21
N MET A 497 -2.13 -0.25 9.83
CA MET A 497 -1.83 0.40 8.55
C MET A 497 -0.61 -0.28 7.95
N LEU A 498 -0.80 -1.53 7.50
CA LEU A 498 0.24 -2.46 7.07
C LEU A 498 0.00 -2.93 5.63
N THR A 499 0.86 -3.78 5.12
CA THR A 499 0.78 -4.19 3.70
C THR A 499 0.46 -5.67 3.48
N ARG A 500 0.49 -6.50 4.53
CA ARG A 500 0.39 -7.97 4.40
C ARG A 500 -0.38 -8.65 5.53
N THR A 501 -1.20 -7.94 6.29
CA THR A 501 -2.04 -8.59 7.31
C THR A 501 -2.96 -9.63 6.66
N SER A 502 -3.26 -10.70 7.39
CA SER A 502 -4.21 -11.69 6.93
C SER A 502 -5.64 -11.15 6.99
N LEU A 503 -6.53 -11.77 6.20
CA LEU A 503 -7.94 -11.42 6.26
C LEU A 503 -8.57 -11.86 7.60
N SER A 504 -8.24 -13.05 8.09
CA SER A 504 -8.77 -13.54 9.38
C SER A 504 -8.38 -12.63 10.56
N GLN A 505 -7.11 -12.19 10.61
CA GLN A 505 -6.67 -11.21 11.60
C GLN A 505 -7.44 -9.89 11.49
N THR A 506 -7.63 -9.39 10.26
CA THR A 506 -8.43 -8.18 10.03
C THR A 506 -9.87 -8.33 10.54
N LEU A 507 -10.55 -9.45 10.22
CA LEU A 507 -11.92 -9.69 10.66
C LEU A 507 -12.01 -9.84 12.18
N ASN A 508 -11.03 -10.50 12.82
CA ASN A 508 -10.95 -10.60 14.29
C ASN A 508 -10.81 -9.21 14.94
N GLN A 509 -10.01 -8.33 14.35
CA GLN A 509 -9.86 -6.94 14.83
C GLN A 509 -11.17 -6.15 14.68
N LEU A 510 -11.85 -6.29 13.56
CA LEU A 510 -13.09 -5.54 13.28
C LEU A 510 -14.23 -5.91 14.23
N GLN A 511 -14.24 -7.12 14.79
CA GLN A 511 -15.20 -7.50 15.82
C GLN A 511 -15.11 -6.64 17.10
N LEU A 512 -13.96 -6.00 17.36
CA LEU A 512 -13.81 -5.10 18.52
C LEU A 512 -14.64 -3.82 18.38
N VAL A 513 -14.87 -3.36 17.16
CA VAL A 513 -15.43 -2.01 16.90
C VAL A 513 -16.79 -2.02 16.23
N THR A 514 -17.29 -3.18 15.83
CA THR A 514 -18.62 -3.34 15.24
C THR A 514 -19.69 -3.60 16.30
N GLU A 515 -20.95 -3.59 15.88
CA GLU A 515 -22.08 -3.83 16.78
C GLU A 515 -21.90 -5.12 17.62
N PRO A 516 -22.29 -5.09 18.90
CA PRO A 516 -22.25 -6.28 19.76
C PRO A 516 -23.11 -7.41 19.20
N TYR A 517 -22.49 -8.43 18.63
CA TYR A 517 -23.19 -9.55 18.00
C TYR A 517 -22.67 -10.92 18.47
N ARG A 518 -21.37 -11.02 18.63
CA ARG A 518 -20.65 -12.17 19.20
C ARG A 518 -19.53 -11.66 20.09
N MET A 519 -19.05 -12.52 20.96
CA MET A 519 -17.78 -12.22 21.67
C MET A 519 -16.65 -12.15 20.65
N PRO A 520 -15.82 -11.11 20.68
CA PRO A 520 -14.70 -10.99 19.76
C PRO A 520 -13.75 -12.20 19.87
N ARG A 521 -13.52 -12.88 18.76
CA ARG A 521 -12.66 -14.06 18.71
C ARG A 521 -11.21 -13.76 19.10
N ILE A 522 -10.76 -12.52 18.83
CA ILE A 522 -9.41 -12.07 19.14
C ILE A 522 -9.03 -12.21 20.62
N PHE A 523 -10.00 -12.27 21.53
CA PHE A 523 -9.71 -12.45 22.96
C PHE A 523 -9.05 -13.80 23.27
N ALA A 524 -9.27 -14.82 22.45
CA ALA A 524 -8.55 -16.09 22.56
C ALA A 524 -7.06 -15.98 22.18
N ASP A 525 -6.70 -14.94 21.43
CA ASP A 525 -5.32 -14.69 20.97
C ASP A 525 -4.60 -13.69 21.89
N TYR A 526 -5.30 -13.03 22.82
CA TYR A 526 -4.69 -12.11 23.77
C TYR A 526 -3.84 -12.84 24.82
N PRO A 527 -2.65 -12.31 25.14
CA PRO A 527 -1.75 -12.97 26.10
C PRO A 527 -2.22 -12.87 27.57
N ASN A 528 -3.15 -11.97 27.86
CA ASN A 528 -3.67 -11.70 29.20
C ASN A 528 -5.03 -10.99 29.15
N ASP A 529 -5.65 -10.80 30.33
CA ASP A 529 -6.94 -10.13 30.50
C ASP A 529 -6.83 -8.63 30.82
N ASN A 530 -5.66 -8.01 30.62
CA ASN A 530 -5.49 -6.58 30.86
C ASN A 530 -6.47 -5.78 30.00
N PRO A 531 -6.98 -4.63 30.49
CA PRO A 531 -7.89 -3.80 29.71
C PRO A 531 -7.22 -3.22 28.48
N LEU A 532 -8.02 -2.83 27.50
CA LEU A 532 -7.61 -1.99 26.39
C LEU A 532 -7.68 -0.51 26.82
N LEU A 533 -6.77 0.31 26.28
CA LEU A 533 -6.91 1.75 26.32
C LEU A 533 -7.78 2.21 25.12
N LEU A 534 -9.00 2.63 25.37
CA LEU A 534 -9.84 3.22 24.32
C LEU A 534 -9.41 4.68 24.09
N PHE A 535 -8.83 4.94 22.95
CA PHE A 535 -8.43 6.25 22.47
C PHE A 535 -9.55 6.85 21.62
N TRP A 536 -10.24 7.86 22.13
CA TRP A 536 -11.40 8.44 21.48
C TRP A 536 -11.08 9.87 20.99
N ASP A 537 -10.87 10.04 19.68
CA ASP A 537 -10.71 11.36 19.08
C ASP A 537 -12.08 12.04 18.97
N ASN A 538 -12.35 12.93 19.92
CA ASN A 538 -13.63 13.60 20.04
C ASN A 538 -13.95 14.52 18.86
N VAL A 539 -12.94 14.98 18.13
CA VAL A 539 -13.13 15.83 16.94
C VAL A 539 -13.51 14.99 15.73
N ARG A 540 -12.81 13.86 15.53
CA ARG A 540 -12.94 13.05 14.32
C ARG A 540 -14.06 12.03 14.38
N VAL A 541 -14.44 11.57 15.56
CA VAL A 541 -15.49 10.56 15.71
C VAL A 541 -16.84 11.01 15.11
N HIS A 542 -17.12 12.31 15.12
CA HIS A 542 -18.35 12.86 14.55
C HIS A 542 -18.48 12.67 13.03
N GLU A 543 -17.37 12.47 12.33
CA GLU A 543 -17.38 12.18 10.89
C GLU A 543 -17.98 10.79 10.59
N PHE A 544 -18.04 9.91 11.61
CA PHE A 544 -18.52 8.52 11.52
C PHE A 544 -19.88 8.30 12.19
N GLY A 545 -20.56 9.38 12.60
CA GLY A 545 -21.87 9.30 13.23
C GLY A 545 -21.86 8.54 14.56
N GLU A 546 -22.90 7.75 14.79
CA GLU A 546 -23.09 7.02 16.05
C GLU A 546 -22.44 5.61 16.06
N GLN A 547 -21.72 5.25 15.02
CA GLN A 547 -21.21 3.89 14.79
C GLN A 547 -20.42 3.32 15.98
N PHE A 548 -19.65 4.15 16.68
CA PHE A 548 -18.76 3.71 17.77
C PHE A 548 -19.30 3.99 19.19
N ILE A 549 -20.45 4.65 19.33
CA ILE A 549 -20.98 5.10 20.65
C ILE A 549 -21.10 3.93 21.64
N HIS A 550 -21.46 2.74 21.16
CA HIS A 550 -21.59 1.56 22.00
C HIS A 550 -20.28 1.18 22.74
N LEU A 551 -19.12 1.64 22.28
CA LEU A 551 -17.83 1.35 22.91
C LEU A 551 -17.62 2.11 24.22
N ASN A 552 -18.31 3.24 24.42
CA ASN A 552 -18.25 3.97 25.68
C ASN A 552 -19.06 3.31 26.79
N GLN A 553 -19.96 2.39 26.45
CA GLN A 553 -20.76 1.68 27.44
C GLN A 553 -19.85 0.73 28.22
N HIS A 554 -19.92 0.79 29.56
CA HIS A 554 -19.10 0.00 30.47
C HIS A 554 -17.59 0.29 30.37
N ALA A 555 -17.18 1.44 29.84
CA ALA A 555 -15.81 1.92 29.85
C ALA A 555 -15.63 2.97 30.98
N ASN A 556 -14.44 3.03 31.59
CA ASN A 556 -14.14 3.98 32.66
C ASN A 556 -13.35 5.16 32.11
N LEU A 557 -13.88 6.38 32.20
CA LEU A 557 -13.17 7.60 31.76
C LEU A 557 -11.94 7.84 32.64
N LEU A 558 -10.78 8.06 32.01
CA LEU A 558 -9.51 8.32 32.67
C LEU A 558 -9.01 9.74 32.45
N TYR A 559 -9.24 10.27 31.26
CA TYR A 559 -8.79 11.60 30.85
C TYR A 559 -9.74 12.17 29.79
N GLU A 560 -9.99 13.46 29.87
CA GLU A 560 -10.76 14.17 28.84
C GLU A 560 -10.25 15.59 28.62
N ASN A 561 -10.30 16.01 27.37
CA ASN A 561 -10.19 17.40 26.95
C ASN A 561 -11.02 17.62 25.67
N ASP A 562 -10.99 18.81 25.08
CA ASP A 562 -11.82 19.19 23.93
C ASP A 562 -11.66 18.27 22.71
N TRP A 563 -10.52 17.61 22.55
CA TRP A 563 -10.20 16.82 21.37
C TRP A 563 -9.93 15.33 21.63
N LEU A 564 -9.73 14.90 22.89
CA LEU A 564 -9.38 13.53 23.25
C LEU A 564 -10.04 13.07 24.53
N HIS A 565 -10.68 11.91 24.46
CA HIS A 565 -11.09 11.17 25.66
C HIS A 565 -10.32 9.85 25.70
N LEU A 566 -9.80 9.48 26.86
CA LEU A 566 -9.17 8.18 27.12
C LEU A 566 -9.99 7.40 28.13
N TYR A 567 -10.32 6.17 27.78
CA TYR A 567 -11.08 5.29 28.67
C TYR A 567 -10.29 3.99 28.92
N GLU A 568 -10.41 3.47 30.12
CA GLU A 568 -10.12 2.06 30.38
C GLU A 568 -11.29 1.21 29.88
N LEU A 569 -11.01 0.26 29.01
CA LEU A 569 -11.99 -0.64 28.42
C LEU A 569 -11.68 -2.07 28.88
N PRO A 570 -12.28 -2.55 29.99
CA PRO A 570 -12.14 -3.93 30.44
C PRO A 570 -12.65 -4.92 29.40
N LEU A 571 -11.99 -6.05 29.16
CA LEU A 571 -12.48 -7.06 28.22
C LEU A 571 -13.88 -7.57 28.58
N ALA A 572 -14.21 -7.63 29.87
CA ALA A 572 -15.53 -7.98 30.36
C ALA A 572 -16.65 -7.04 29.87
N SER A 573 -16.33 -5.78 29.52
CA SER A 573 -17.31 -4.83 28.97
C SER A 573 -17.94 -5.30 27.65
N PHE A 574 -17.22 -6.10 26.87
CA PHE A 574 -17.73 -6.68 25.63
C PHE A 574 -18.83 -7.71 25.90
N ALA A 575 -18.69 -8.53 26.94
CA ALA A 575 -19.74 -9.46 27.36
C ALA A 575 -20.97 -8.71 27.90
N LEU A 576 -20.76 -7.65 28.66
CA LEU A 576 -21.86 -6.83 29.18
C LEU A 576 -22.65 -6.16 28.06
N ARG A 577 -21.98 -5.56 27.09
CA ARG A 577 -22.62 -4.95 25.91
C ARG A 577 -23.40 -5.99 25.08
N LEU A 578 -22.84 -7.18 24.88
CA LEU A 578 -23.53 -8.27 24.20
C LEU A 578 -24.78 -8.69 24.98
N GLN A 579 -24.69 -8.82 26.31
CA GLN A 579 -25.85 -9.12 27.16
C GLN A 579 -26.93 -8.04 27.09
N ASP A 580 -26.54 -6.76 27.10
CA ASP A 580 -27.49 -5.66 26.98
C ASP A 580 -28.20 -5.66 25.62
N GLN A 581 -27.47 -5.91 24.54
CA GLN A 581 -28.03 -6.07 23.20
C GLN A 581 -29.04 -7.26 23.15
N VAL A 582 -28.63 -8.36 23.70
CA VAL A 582 -29.45 -9.60 23.75
C VAL A 582 -30.73 -9.34 24.58
N ARG A 583 -30.63 -8.70 25.75
CA ARG A 583 -31.80 -8.34 26.57
C ARG A 583 -32.73 -7.38 25.83
N ALA A 584 -32.18 -6.39 25.12
CA ALA A 584 -32.97 -5.46 24.31
C ALA A 584 -33.76 -6.19 23.21
N VAL A 585 -33.15 -7.13 22.51
CA VAL A 585 -33.81 -7.97 21.50
C VAL A 585 -34.91 -8.82 22.14
N GLN A 586 -34.63 -9.44 23.29
CA GLN A 586 -35.64 -10.25 24.02
C GLN A 586 -36.83 -9.40 24.47
N GLY A 587 -36.55 -8.26 25.11
CA GLY A 587 -37.63 -7.39 25.63
C GLY A 587 -38.54 -6.85 24.53
N GLN A 588 -37.97 -6.60 23.35
CA GLN A 588 -38.76 -6.15 22.19
C GLN A 588 -39.53 -7.29 21.49
N MET A 589 -39.01 -8.52 21.48
CA MET A 589 -39.59 -9.62 20.73
C MET A 589 -41.06 -9.89 21.04
N ASP A 590 -41.43 -9.85 22.32
CA ASP A 590 -42.80 -10.11 22.75
C ASP A 590 -43.74 -8.93 22.49
N THR A 591 -43.25 -7.76 22.25
CA THR A 591 -44.01 -6.56 21.88
C THR A 591 -44.32 -6.48 20.38
N LEU A 592 -43.63 -7.25 19.54
CA LEU A 592 -43.84 -7.26 18.10
C LEU A 592 -45.12 -7.93 17.71
N ALA A 593 -45.87 -7.38 16.77
CA ALA A 593 -47.05 -7.95 16.22
C ALA A 593 -46.76 -9.27 15.44
N VAL A 594 -47.54 -10.32 15.70
CA VAL A 594 -47.40 -11.60 15.00
C VAL A 594 -47.92 -11.47 13.57
N ARG A 595 -47.19 -12.05 12.63
CA ARG A 595 -47.46 -12.07 11.19
C ARG A 595 -47.57 -13.49 10.66
N PRO A 596 -48.09 -13.69 9.46
CA PRO A 596 -48.16 -15.02 8.83
C PRO A 596 -46.78 -15.69 8.75
N GLY A 597 -46.72 -17.00 8.88
CA GLY A 597 -45.47 -17.77 8.80
C GLY A 597 -44.61 -17.72 10.06
N GLY A 598 -45.12 -17.23 11.19
CA GLY A 598 -44.39 -17.14 12.46
C GLY A 598 -43.45 -15.92 12.57
N TRP A 599 -43.57 -15.01 11.63
CA TRP A 599 -42.84 -13.75 11.67
C TRP A 599 -43.44 -12.79 12.70
N ARG A 600 -42.63 -11.85 13.13
CA ARG A 600 -43.00 -10.73 14.01
C ARG A 600 -42.45 -9.42 13.46
N SER A 601 -43.19 -8.33 13.57
CA SER A 601 -42.77 -7.03 13.06
C SER A 601 -43.34 -5.86 13.87
N THR A 602 -42.61 -4.75 13.92
CA THR A 602 -43.14 -3.45 14.42
C THR A 602 -44.20 -2.88 13.49
N ASP A 603 -44.15 -3.19 12.19
CA ASP A 603 -45.09 -2.65 11.21
C ASP A 603 -46.39 -3.40 11.19
N THR A 604 -47.47 -2.68 10.96
CA THR A 604 -48.80 -3.26 10.74
C THR A 604 -48.91 -3.89 9.35
N LEU A 605 -48.06 -3.47 8.43
CA LEU A 605 -48.01 -3.95 7.05
C LEU A 605 -46.88 -5.01 6.90
N THR A 606 -47.03 -5.91 5.96
CA THR A 606 -45.97 -6.86 5.60
C THR A 606 -45.03 -6.27 4.58
N ASP A 607 -44.57 -5.07 4.86
CA ASP A 607 -43.75 -4.28 3.91
C ASP A 607 -42.26 -4.61 4.01
N TRP A 608 -41.93 -5.89 3.91
CA TRP A 608 -40.52 -6.33 3.77
C TRP A 608 -40.38 -7.43 2.73
N LEU A 609 -39.21 -7.59 2.20
CA LEU A 609 -38.82 -8.69 1.33
C LEU A 609 -37.72 -9.51 1.99
N TYR A 610 -37.86 -10.82 1.94
CA TYR A 610 -36.87 -11.75 2.49
C TYR A 610 -36.59 -12.87 1.52
N GLN A 611 -35.31 -13.11 1.24
CA GLN A 611 -34.79 -14.12 0.34
C GLN A 611 -33.70 -14.93 1.05
N PRO A 612 -33.99 -16.15 1.57
CA PRO A 612 -33.05 -16.96 2.34
C PRO A 612 -32.10 -17.81 1.50
N PHE A 613 -32.33 -17.96 0.19
CA PHE A 613 -31.56 -18.83 -0.72
C PHE A 613 -31.57 -20.34 -0.38
N ASP A 614 -32.48 -20.83 0.46
CA ASP A 614 -32.61 -22.24 0.86
C ASP A 614 -32.80 -23.20 -0.32
N GLN A 615 -33.19 -22.70 -1.51
CA GLN A 615 -33.28 -23.49 -2.74
C GLN A 615 -31.91 -23.93 -3.29
N TYR A 616 -30.79 -23.39 -2.77
CA TYR A 616 -29.43 -23.78 -3.12
C TYR A 616 -28.73 -24.41 -1.92
N PRO A 617 -29.06 -25.68 -1.60
CA PRO A 617 -28.64 -26.32 -0.34
C PRO A 617 -27.13 -26.47 -0.25
N THR A 618 -26.56 -26.10 0.90
CA THR A 618 -25.14 -26.25 1.24
C THR A 618 -24.97 -26.30 2.76
N PRO A 619 -23.96 -27.06 3.27
CA PRO A 619 -23.69 -27.09 4.70
C PRO A 619 -23.02 -25.80 5.21
N ASP A 620 -22.48 -24.97 4.32
CA ASP A 620 -21.72 -23.76 4.66
C ASP A 620 -22.56 -22.49 4.67
N ALA A 621 -23.90 -22.61 4.59
CA ALA A 621 -24.79 -21.45 4.64
C ALA A 621 -24.62 -20.64 5.92
N TYR A 622 -24.84 -19.33 5.84
CA TYR A 622 -24.84 -18.47 7.03
C TYR A 622 -25.96 -18.90 7.98
N PHE A 623 -27.19 -19.02 7.44
CA PHE A 623 -28.37 -19.45 8.14
C PHE A 623 -29.25 -20.27 7.21
N GLY A 624 -30.16 -21.12 7.78
CA GLY A 624 -31.03 -21.95 6.95
C GLY A 624 -30.32 -23.12 6.29
N ALA A 625 -30.79 -23.52 5.12
CA ALA A 625 -30.35 -24.72 4.43
C ALA A 625 -29.49 -24.47 3.20
N GLY A 626 -29.38 -23.23 2.73
CA GLY A 626 -28.68 -22.92 1.47
C GLY A 626 -28.15 -21.50 1.38
N GLN A 627 -27.34 -21.26 0.35
CA GLN A 627 -26.75 -19.95 0.04
C GLN A 627 -26.61 -19.73 -1.46
N LEU A 628 -26.63 -18.50 -1.90
CA LEU A 628 -26.36 -18.14 -3.29
C LEU A 628 -24.85 -18.15 -3.54
N THR A 629 -24.41 -18.97 -4.49
CA THR A 629 -23.05 -18.91 -5.02
C THR A 629 -23.12 -18.22 -6.38
N SER A 630 -22.38 -17.10 -6.52
CA SER A 630 -22.30 -16.41 -7.81
C SER A 630 -21.42 -17.19 -8.78
N ASP A 631 -21.72 -17.11 -10.07
CA ASP A 631 -20.72 -17.41 -11.09
C ASP A 631 -19.67 -16.29 -11.16
N MET A 632 -18.48 -16.61 -11.57
CA MET A 632 -17.30 -15.75 -11.42
C MET A 632 -17.22 -14.56 -12.38
N SER A 633 -18.13 -14.43 -13.35
CA SER A 633 -17.89 -13.62 -14.57
C SER A 633 -18.84 -12.45 -14.75
N GLY A 634 -19.35 -11.83 -13.68
CA GLY A 634 -20.22 -10.70 -13.94
C GLY A 634 -21.02 -10.17 -12.75
N ARG A 635 -22.19 -9.64 -13.06
CA ARG A 635 -23.15 -9.15 -12.08
C ARG A 635 -24.08 -10.30 -11.64
N THR A 636 -24.10 -10.58 -10.36
CA THR A 636 -24.99 -11.56 -9.75
C THR A 636 -26.22 -10.85 -9.19
N ARG A 637 -27.40 -11.29 -9.56
CA ARG A 637 -28.66 -10.78 -9.01
C ARG A 637 -28.98 -11.48 -7.71
N LEU A 638 -29.16 -10.70 -6.64
CA LEU A 638 -29.64 -11.17 -5.34
C LEU A 638 -31.18 -11.17 -5.33
N LEU A 639 -31.79 -10.15 -5.93
CA LEU A 639 -33.23 -10.01 -5.99
C LEU A 639 -33.60 -9.25 -7.28
N ASP A 640 -34.70 -9.68 -7.90
CA ASP A 640 -35.35 -8.98 -9.02
C ASP A 640 -36.86 -9.27 -8.90
N THR A 641 -37.64 -8.32 -8.39
CA THR A 641 -39.05 -8.54 -8.12
C THR A 641 -39.83 -7.21 -8.15
N VAL A 642 -41.14 -7.34 -8.42
CA VAL A 642 -42.06 -6.22 -8.22
C VAL A 642 -42.47 -6.23 -6.74
N TRP A 643 -42.05 -5.21 -6.02
CA TRP A 643 -42.41 -5.08 -4.60
C TRP A 643 -43.76 -4.38 -4.45
N GLN A 644 -44.75 -5.18 -4.18
CA GLN A 644 -46.13 -4.73 -3.96
C GLN A 644 -46.28 -4.18 -2.54
N SER A 645 -45.95 -2.95 -2.34
CA SER A 645 -46.04 -2.23 -1.06
C SER A 645 -46.39 -0.79 -1.29
N SER A 646 -47.23 -0.22 -0.46
CA SER A 646 -47.57 1.22 -0.46
C SER A 646 -46.49 2.09 0.20
N TYR A 647 -45.51 1.50 0.85
CA TYR A 647 -44.44 2.23 1.54
C TYR A 647 -43.50 2.93 0.53
N THR A 648 -43.23 4.21 0.75
CA THR A 648 -42.38 5.07 -0.10
C THR A 648 -41.32 5.81 0.73
N GLY A 649 -40.95 5.34 1.88
CA GLY A 649 -39.94 5.93 2.73
C GLY A 649 -38.53 5.36 2.52
N GLU A 650 -37.66 5.62 3.45
CA GLU A 650 -36.33 5.02 3.48
C GLU A 650 -36.40 3.54 3.81
N VAL A 651 -35.65 2.71 3.08
CA VAL A 651 -35.58 1.27 3.30
C VAL A 651 -34.16 0.86 3.67
N THR A 652 -34.07 -0.11 4.59
CA THR A 652 -32.79 -0.77 4.92
C THR A 652 -32.68 -2.07 4.15
N VAL A 653 -31.61 -2.21 3.39
CA VAL A 653 -31.21 -3.43 2.68
C VAL A 653 -30.10 -4.10 3.47
N SER A 654 -30.21 -5.40 3.71
CA SER A 654 -29.15 -6.17 4.36
C SER A 654 -29.02 -7.57 3.76
N PHE A 655 -27.81 -8.10 3.74
CA PHE A 655 -27.49 -9.47 3.35
C PHE A 655 -26.13 -9.87 3.92
N TRP A 656 -25.86 -11.18 4.02
CA TRP A 656 -24.59 -11.72 4.46
C TRP A 656 -23.70 -12.04 3.25
N GLN A 657 -22.42 -11.68 3.35
CA GLN A 657 -21.37 -12.01 2.39
C GLN A 657 -20.25 -12.75 3.12
N PHE A 658 -19.85 -13.90 2.59
CA PHE A 658 -18.68 -14.63 3.10
C PHE A 658 -17.40 -14.01 2.57
N LEU A 659 -16.45 -13.70 3.47
CA LEU A 659 -15.17 -13.09 3.17
C LEU A 659 -14.06 -14.15 3.31
N HIS A 660 -13.27 -14.34 2.26
CA HIS A 660 -12.17 -15.29 2.25
C HIS A 660 -10.94 -14.72 1.51
N SER A 661 -9.73 -15.20 1.85
CA SER A 661 -8.47 -14.67 1.29
C SER A 661 -8.31 -14.89 -0.22
N ASP A 662 -8.91 -15.97 -0.77
CA ASP A 662 -8.87 -16.27 -2.22
C ASP A 662 -9.99 -15.60 -3.00
N ARG A 663 -10.88 -14.85 -2.35
CA ARG A 663 -12.01 -14.18 -2.99
C ARG A 663 -11.92 -12.68 -2.81
N SER A 664 -12.50 -11.94 -3.74
CA SER A 664 -12.60 -10.50 -3.57
C SER A 664 -13.66 -10.17 -2.53
N ALA A 665 -13.27 -9.37 -1.55
CA ALA A 665 -14.20 -8.69 -0.65
C ALA A 665 -14.58 -7.29 -1.15
N ARG A 666 -13.95 -6.84 -2.24
CA ARG A 666 -14.26 -5.55 -2.90
C ARG A 666 -15.33 -5.78 -3.94
N THR A 667 -16.58 -5.69 -3.52
CA THR A 667 -17.71 -5.85 -4.40
C THR A 667 -18.52 -4.57 -4.46
N ALA A 668 -19.07 -4.28 -5.63
CA ALA A 668 -20.01 -3.19 -5.86
C ALA A 668 -21.43 -3.72 -5.81
N ILE A 669 -22.21 -3.20 -4.88
CA ILE A 669 -23.63 -3.49 -4.71
C ILE A 669 -24.40 -2.44 -5.49
N THR A 670 -25.31 -2.88 -6.36
CA THR A 670 -26.15 -1.98 -7.16
C THR A 670 -27.61 -2.20 -6.81
N TRP A 671 -28.26 -1.14 -6.39
CA TRP A 671 -29.70 -1.05 -6.29
C TRP A 671 -30.26 -0.29 -7.49
N VAL A 672 -31.30 -0.83 -8.12
CA VAL A 672 -32.05 -0.12 -9.18
C VAL A 672 -33.54 -0.27 -8.91
N GLU A 673 -34.25 0.83 -8.97
CA GLU A 673 -35.72 0.88 -8.88
C GLU A 673 -36.29 1.28 -10.24
N TYR A 674 -37.28 0.54 -10.71
CA TYR A 674 -37.98 0.77 -11.98
C TYR A 674 -39.47 0.98 -11.73
N ALA A 675 -40.10 1.83 -12.51
CA ALA A 675 -41.55 1.94 -12.57
C ALA A 675 -42.14 0.60 -13.06
N ALA A 676 -43.06 -0.01 -12.29
CA ALA A 676 -43.58 -1.32 -12.60
C ALA A 676 -44.34 -1.39 -13.95
N GLU A 677 -45.02 -0.30 -14.33
CA GLU A 677 -45.84 -0.25 -15.54
C GLU A 677 -45.01 0.05 -16.80
N THR A 678 -44.04 0.93 -16.72
CA THR A 678 -43.29 1.43 -17.88
C THR A 678 -41.91 0.78 -18.00
N GLY A 679 -41.38 0.17 -16.95
CA GLY A 679 -40.00 -0.32 -16.90
C GLY A 679 -38.94 0.79 -16.87
N ALA A 680 -39.34 2.08 -16.76
CA ALA A 680 -38.41 3.20 -16.70
C ALA A 680 -37.61 3.16 -15.40
N GLU A 681 -36.30 3.43 -15.46
CA GLU A 681 -35.43 3.55 -14.28
C GLU A 681 -35.81 4.82 -13.50
N LEU A 682 -36.17 4.65 -12.23
CA LEU A 682 -36.55 5.73 -11.32
C LEU A 682 -35.39 6.18 -10.46
N PHE A 683 -34.56 5.20 -10.02
CA PHE A 683 -33.47 5.45 -9.09
C PHE A 683 -32.41 4.36 -9.20
N ARG A 684 -31.13 4.79 -9.17
CA ARG A 684 -29.98 3.89 -9.11
C ARG A 684 -29.01 4.34 -8.05
N GLN A 685 -28.50 3.42 -7.27
CA GLN A 685 -27.45 3.65 -6.32
C GLN A 685 -26.43 2.52 -6.29
N GLU A 686 -25.15 2.86 -6.23
CA GLU A 686 -24.07 1.89 -6.00
C GLU A 686 -23.46 2.10 -4.62
N ARG A 687 -23.08 0.99 -3.98
CA ARG A 687 -22.36 0.95 -2.72
C ARG A 687 -21.20 -0.04 -2.81
N ILE A 688 -20.10 0.24 -2.13
CA ILE A 688 -19.00 -0.71 -2.00
C ILE A 688 -19.23 -1.53 -0.73
N SER A 689 -19.23 -2.86 -0.81
CA SER A 689 -19.60 -3.76 0.29
C SER A 689 -18.81 -3.48 1.58
N ARG A 690 -17.49 -3.24 1.50
CA ARG A 690 -16.67 -2.94 2.68
C ARG A 690 -17.08 -1.69 3.45
N LEU A 691 -17.72 -0.71 2.79
CA LEU A 691 -18.18 0.53 3.42
C LEU A 691 -19.55 0.39 4.08
N VAL A 692 -20.23 -0.73 3.86
CA VAL A 692 -21.57 -1.00 4.40
C VAL A 692 -21.61 -2.27 5.26
N ALA A 693 -20.44 -2.85 5.55
CA ALA A 693 -20.34 -3.97 6.49
C ALA A 693 -20.51 -3.46 7.91
N THR A 694 -21.44 -4.05 8.67
CA THR A 694 -21.81 -3.58 10.02
C THR A 694 -21.51 -4.59 11.12
N VAL A 695 -21.45 -5.87 10.79
CA VAL A 695 -21.22 -6.97 11.73
C VAL A 695 -20.33 -8.02 11.08
N PHE A 696 -19.47 -8.65 11.88
CA PHE A 696 -18.64 -9.78 11.46
C PHE A 696 -18.88 -10.96 12.41
N ASP A 697 -19.09 -12.14 11.85
CA ASP A 697 -19.16 -13.37 12.65
C ASP A 697 -17.80 -14.08 12.72
N ASP A 698 -17.71 -15.10 13.55
CA ASP A 698 -16.50 -15.89 13.78
C ASP A 698 -16.19 -16.91 12.66
N ARG A 699 -17.13 -17.10 11.71
CA ARG A 699 -16.98 -17.99 10.55
C ARG A 699 -16.49 -17.28 9.28
N GLY A 700 -16.32 -15.95 9.33
CA GLY A 700 -15.91 -15.14 8.17
C GLY A 700 -17.08 -14.53 7.39
N TRP A 701 -18.29 -14.57 7.91
CA TRP A 701 -19.43 -13.86 7.33
C TRP A 701 -19.50 -12.41 7.82
N ALA A 702 -19.83 -11.50 6.90
CA ALA A 702 -20.06 -10.09 7.20
C ALA A 702 -21.46 -9.67 6.75
N LEU A 703 -22.18 -8.98 7.64
CA LEU A 703 -23.48 -8.39 7.34
C LEU A 703 -23.27 -7.06 6.62
N MET A 704 -23.67 -6.98 5.38
CA MET A 704 -23.80 -5.76 4.61
C MET A 704 -25.15 -5.13 4.92
N ALA A 705 -25.16 -3.90 5.40
CA ALA A 705 -26.41 -3.18 5.71
C ALA A 705 -26.28 -1.69 5.34
N PHE A 706 -27.27 -1.18 4.61
CA PHE A 706 -27.32 0.23 4.20
C PHE A 706 -28.77 0.66 3.97
N SER A 707 -29.00 1.96 4.10
CA SER A 707 -30.29 2.55 3.83
C SER A 707 -30.28 3.37 2.52
N LEU A 708 -31.46 3.44 1.89
CA LEU A 708 -31.69 4.18 0.65
C LEU A 708 -33.17 4.57 0.50
N PRO A 709 -33.46 5.67 -0.20
CA PRO A 709 -34.83 6.07 -0.43
C PRO A 709 -35.51 5.17 -1.46
N ARG A 710 -36.76 4.78 -1.22
CA ARG A 710 -37.64 4.18 -2.19
C ARG A 710 -38.48 5.28 -2.86
N GLN A 711 -38.50 5.29 -4.20
CA GLN A 711 -39.09 6.42 -4.96
C GLN A 711 -40.59 6.23 -5.20
N GLN A 712 -41.05 5.00 -5.43
CA GLN A 712 -42.43 4.73 -5.82
C GLN A 712 -43.01 3.50 -5.12
N ALA A 713 -44.28 3.56 -4.75
CA ALA A 713 -45.06 2.37 -4.37
C ALA A 713 -45.18 1.41 -5.55
N ASN A 714 -45.25 0.10 -5.27
CA ASN A 714 -45.39 -0.95 -6.28
C ASN A 714 -44.37 -0.88 -7.43
N SER A 715 -43.13 -0.58 -7.11
CA SER A 715 -42.01 -0.52 -8.05
C SER A 715 -41.34 -1.89 -8.22
N ARG A 716 -40.71 -2.12 -9.38
CA ARG A 716 -39.78 -3.24 -9.55
C ARG A 716 -38.43 -2.86 -9.02
N ILE A 717 -37.85 -3.71 -8.18
CA ILE A 717 -36.52 -3.50 -7.61
C ILE A 717 -35.57 -4.60 -8.09
N GLU A 718 -34.35 -4.19 -8.43
CA GLU A 718 -33.24 -5.09 -8.73
C GLU A 718 -32.11 -4.79 -7.75
N LEU A 719 -31.71 -5.79 -6.97
CA LEU A 719 -30.51 -5.79 -6.14
C LEU A 719 -29.50 -6.74 -6.76
N SER A 720 -28.33 -6.23 -7.07
CA SER A 720 -27.28 -7.04 -7.69
C SER A 720 -25.90 -6.67 -7.11
N ILE A 721 -24.97 -7.62 -7.19
CA ILE A 721 -23.61 -7.47 -6.74
C ILE A 721 -22.65 -7.88 -7.87
N ARG A 722 -21.53 -7.18 -7.99
CA ARG A 722 -20.45 -7.53 -8.92
C ARG A 722 -19.11 -7.44 -8.23
N ASN A 723 -18.18 -8.27 -8.66
CA ASN A 723 -16.78 -8.08 -8.27
C ASN A 723 -16.27 -6.75 -8.82
N ASP A 724 -15.73 -5.90 -7.96
CA ASP A 724 -15.09 -4.63 -8.34
C ASP A 724 -13.58 -4.82 -8.57
N ASP A 725 -13.06 -5.97 -8.21
CA ASP A 725 -11.66 -6.34 -8.35
C ASP A 725 -11.39 -7.25 -9.54
N GLN A 726 -10.12 -7.26 -9.92
CA GLN A 726 -9.58 -8.19 -10.91
C GLN A 726 -9.47 -9.64 -10.38
N LYS A 727 -9.85 -9.90 -9.14
CA LYS A 727 -9.97 -11.24 -8.58
C LYS A 727 -11.28 -11.86 -9.04
N GLU A 728 -11.13 -12.93 -9.78
CA GLU A 728 -12.23 -13.80 -10.18
C GLU A 728 -12.37 -14.88 -9.11
N GLY A 729 -13.52 -14.93 -8.44
CA GLY A 729 -13.86 -15.95 -7.48
C GLY A 729 -15.36 -15.92 -7.18
N PRO A 730 -16.00 -17.07 -6.92
CA PRO A 730 -17.42 -17.08 -6.58
C PRO A 730 -17.63 -16.28 -5.30
N LEU A 731 -18.68 -15.44 -5.29
CA LEU A 731 -19.18 -14.82 -4.07
C LEU A 731 -20.16 -15.77 -3.42
N LEU A 732 -20.08 -15.91 -2.09
CA LEU A 732 -21.11 -16.60 -1.31
C LEU A 732 -21.92 -15.53 -0.59
N LEU A 733 -23.24 -15.58 -0.80
CA LEU A 733 -24.19 -14.57 -0.36
C LEU A 733 -25.39 -15.27 0.26
N ASP A 734 -25.91 -14.69 1.35
CA ASP A 734 -27.02 -15.31 2.05
C ASP A 734 -27.96 -14.27 2.68
N GLU A 735 -29.18 -14.65 2.98
CA GLU A 735 -30.12 -13.93 3.83
C GLU A 735 -30.40 -12.48 3.39
N VAL A 736 -30.93 -12.24 2.19
CA VAL A 736 -31.33 -10.89 1.78
C VAL A 736 -32.61 -10.47 2.51
N LEU A 737 -32.54 -9.37 3.25
CA LEU A 737 -33.67 -8.70 3.88
C LEU A 737 -33.76 -7.24 3.43
N ILE A 738 -34.93 -6.84 2.94
CA ILE A 738 -35.26 -5.43 2.65
C ILE A 738 -36.48 -5.08 3.50
N ARG A 739 -36.41 -4.00 4.27
CA ARG A 739 -37.44 -3.55 5.18
C ARG A 739 -37.52 -2.04 5.26
N PRO A 740 -38.64 -1.43 5.69
CA PRO A 740 -38.68 -0.01 6.03
C PRO A 740 -37.61 0.35 7.06
N ALA A 741 -36.94 1.49 6.89
CA ALA A 741 -35.95 1.95 7.86
C ALA A 741 -36.61 2.16 9.24
N GLY A 742 -35.90 1.76 10.30
CA GLY A 742 -36.44 1.80 11.67
C GLY A 742 -37.42 0.68 12.02
N SER A 743 -37.91 -0.13 11.06
CA SER A 743 -38.77 -1.27 11.37
C SER A 743 -37.95 -2.45 11.88
N THR A 744 -38.62 -3.31 12.65
CA THR A 744 -38.04 -4.57 13.11
C THR A 744 -38.77 -5.73 12.47
N VAL A 745 -38.01 -6.67 11.92
CA VAL A 745 -38.52 -7.96 11.42
C VAL A 745 -37.78 -9.07 12.16
N ALA A 746 -38.56 -9.98 12.77
CA ALA A 746 -38.00 -11.02 13.63
C ALA A 746 -38.75 -12.34 13.47
N ARG A 747 -38.08 -13.44 13.82
CA ARG A 747 -38.68 -14.80 13.87
C ARG A 747 -38.08 -15.59 15.02
N ARG A 748 -38.91 -16.30 15.77
CA ARG A 748 -38.49 -17.25 16.79
C ARG A 748 -38.39 -18.63 16.21
N THR A 749 -37.31 -19.35 16.48
CA THR A 749 -37.14 -20.78 16.20
C THR A 749 -36.84 -21.51 17.52
N PRO A 750 -36.92 -22.86 17.55
CA PRO A 750 -36.52 -23.61 18.73
C PRO A 750 -35.07 -23.40 19.15
N GLU A 751 -34.18 -23.11 18.19
CA GLU A 751 -32.74 -22.97 18.39
C GLU A 751 -32.32 -21.53 18.74
N GLY A 752 -33.23 -20.54 18.51
CA GLY A 752 -32.87 -19.13 18.75
C GLY A 752 -33.81 -18.12 18.11
N TRP A 753 -33.25 -16.96 17.84
CA TRP A 753 -33.96 -15.78 17.37
C TRP A 753 -33.31 -15.19 16.15
N TRP A 754 -34.06 -15.08 15.07
CA TRP A 754 -33.67 -14.27 13.93
C TRP A 754 -34.23 -12.85 14.09
N TRP A 755 -33.39 -11.83 14.02
CA TRP A 755 -33.71 -10.44 14.31
C TRP A 755 -33.00 -9.50 13.34
N ASN A 756 -33.73 -8.84 12.46
CA ASN A 756 -33.16 -7.90 11.49
C ASN A 756 -31.93 -8.44 10.78
N ASN A 757 -32.05 -9.64 10.26
CA ASN A 757 -30.98 -10.37 9.58
C ASN A 757 -29.78 -10.80 10.46
N ARG A 758 -30.00 -10.93 11.77
CA ARG A 758 -29.01 -11.45 12.73
C ARG A 758 -29.58 -12.68 13.43
N TRP A 759 -28.75 -13.71 13.56
CA TRP A 759 -29.14 -14.94 14.27
C TRP A 759 -28.56 -14.95 15.70
N TYR A 760 -29.42 -15.07 16.68
CA TYR A 760 -29.08 -15.21 18.09
C TYR A 760 -29.47 -16.57 18.60
N PRO A 761 -28.55 -17.53 18.78
CA PRO A 761 -28.87 -18.85 19.30
C PRO A 761 -29.24 -18.81 20.79
N THR A 762 -30.05 -19.77 21.23
CA THR A 762 -30.57 -19.84 22.62
C THR A 762 -29.48 -19.92 23.68
N ASN A 763 -28.32 -20.50 23.38
CA ASN A 763 -27.18 -20.59 24.32
C ASN A 763 -26.52 -19.26 24.59
N LEU A 764 -26.68 -18.23 23.75
CA LEU A 764 -26.24 -16.86 24.08
C LEU A 764 -27.00 -16.23 25.24
N TRP A 765 -28.14 -16.82 25.63
CA TRP A 765 -28.98 -16.36 26.75
C TRP A 765 -28.56 -16.99 28.09
N ALA A 766 -27.92 -18.15 28.07
CA ALA A 766 -27.26 -18.68 29.27
C ALA A 766 -26.10 -17.72 29.60
N ALA A 767 -26.08 -17.20 30.83
CA ALA A 767 -25.01 -16.32 31.27
C ALA A 767 -23.66 -16.89 30.83
N PRO A 768 -22.78 -16.07 30.23
CA PRO A 768 -21.44 -16.56 29.93
C PRO A 768 -20.86 -17.07 31.22
N THR A 769 -20.67 -18.38 31.31
CA THR A 769 -19.83 -18.98 32.33
C THR A 769 -18.48 -18.30 32.15
N VAL A 770 -18.07 -17.50 33.14
CA VAL A 770 -16.71 -17.02 33.27
C VAL A 770 -15.84 -18.25 33.02
N MET A 771 -15.03 -18.23 31.96
CA MET A 771 -14.14 -19.34 31.67
C MET A 771 -13.31 -19.59 32.93
N PRO A 772 -13.35 -20.76 33.55
CA PRO A 772 -12.42 -21.05 34.64
C PRO A 772 -11.04 -21.09 34.03
N ASN A 773 -10.12 -20.33 34.61
CA ASN A 773 -8.68 -20.47 34.38
C ASN A 773 -8.34 -21.96 34.54
N GLU A 774 -8.21 -22.69 33.45
CA GLU A 774 -7.45 -23.94 33.47
C GLU A 774 -5.96 -23.58 33.49
N GLN A 775 -5.35 -23.97 34.56
CA GLN A 775 -3.94 -23.77 34.97
C GLN A 775 -2.94 -24.26 33.93
#